data_0c959f8238808f0427a9cdce1684046d
#
_entry.id   0c959f8238808f0427a9cdce1684046d
#
_cell.length_a   1.000
_cell.length_b   1.000
_cell.length_c   1.000
_cell.angle_alpha   90.00
_cell.angle_beta   90.00
_cell.angle_gamma   90.00
#
_symmetry.space_group_name_H-M   'P 1'
#
loop_
_entity.id
_entity.type
_entity.pdbx_description
1 polymer ?
#
loop_
_entity_poly.entity_id
_entity_poly.type
_entity_poly.pdbx_seq_one_letter_code
_entity_poly.pdbx_strand_id
1 'polypeptide(L)'
;MSTKRLQKKKAAMQAKKEKQLKKNTPAAKSVENTKVEVKKLETVKKETLKVETSKTEPIKVETSKTEPIKVETSKTEPIKVETSKTEPIKVETSKTEPIKVETSKTEPIKVETSKTEPIKVETSKTEPAKVTTSKTEPLKVETSKEDTAYDALYEKRLKHYYNDLKWLYCELFRDHPEVAGTFSSLTKKMKEIYRERSLSMKEADQTCVADPDWFRKTTFTGMAVNPADFADTLSGLSDKLDYISECKADTLYLTDLFQATSNCSLCIIPEIGTSENLYTLAANCRKAGIRLALEIPLSLSVDDPQSGAPCVLQTPAYFNAMLLQILELANEGASVFSLGVLPMMPEENLWKLHSLLRMTRMVCEIVCPGILLLGETDRPPAEAASFGGTSNMPELHIVNSTRLMSDLWHTVATKDTALLRRGIDRAADLPQAPVFQNYLRNRNTVRWNLDYDFLKGSFITEGPHRDYLNEFLAGIFPDSFARGEIYVNPENEESELCGTTASLTGIERFDYEGNMEGVSRGIRYDVALHALLLSLPGIPVLRSGDEVGQLNDYTYKADISKASDPRWLHNGRFNWALARNRADAETIQGRIFNSLEQLESIRASHPVFAPEVPAHTVETWERALLALVRETSEEKLICIYNFSDQDKVAWINEQDGTYTDLLTGVQRDAQAVEIPAFGFIWLMHTK
;
A
#
# COMPACT_ATOMS: atom_id res chain seq x y z
N MET A 1 32.45 -32.71 -10.69
CA MET A 1 33.70 -31.93 -10.47
C MET A 1 33.44 -30.43 -10.12
N SER A 2 32.21 -30.03 -9.94
CA SER A 2 31.78 -28.63 -9.76
C SER A 2 31.91 -28.07 -8.33
N THR A 3 31.52 -28.82 -7.30
CA THR A 3 31.41 -28.35 -5.91
C THR A 3 32.75 -27.95 -5.24
N LYS A 4 33.80 -28.64 -5.53
CA LYS A 4 35.16 -28.33 -4.97
C LYS A 4 35.79 -27.05 -5.56
N ARG A 5 35.37 -26.61 -6.74
CA ARG A 5 35.86 -25.36 -7.37
C ARG A 5 35.15 -24.14 -6.77
N LEU A 6 33.88 -24.28 -6.40
CA LEU A 6 33.08 -23.21 -5.75
C LEU A 6 33.54 -22.94 -4.31
N GLN A 7 33.82 -24.01 -3.56
CA GLN A 7 34.34 -23.88 -2.19
C GLN A 7 35.75 -23.23 -2.17
N LYS A 8 36.59 -23.51 -3.14
CA LYS A 8 37.92 -22.86 -3.27
C LYS A 8 37.81 -21.37 -3.64
N LYS A 9 36.80 -20.99 -4.48
CA LYS A 9 36.52 -19.56 -4.79
C LYS A 9 35.97 -18.81 -3.59
N LYS A 10 35.05 -19.39 -2.81
CA LYS A 10 34.52 -18.79 -1.57
C LYS A 10 35.62 -18.56 -0.53
N ALA A 11 36.52 -19.53 -0.30
CA ALA A 11 37.63 -19.39 0.63
C ALA A 11 38.63 -18.30 0.22
N ALA A 12 38.90 -18.17 -1.10
CA ALA A 12 39.80 -17.14 -1.62
C ALA A 12 39.20 -15.73 -1.53
N MET A 13 37.89 -15.59 -1.67
CA MET A 13 37.16 -14.33 -1.52
C MET A 13 37.09 -13.88 -0.04
N GLN A 14 36.89 -14.81 0.88
CA GLN A 14 36.87 -14.53 2.31
C GLN A 14 38.24 -14.07 2.83
N ALA A 15 39.32 -14.70 2.40
CA ALA A 15 40.68 -14.30 2.73
C ALA A 15 41.10 -12.93 2.15
N LYS A 16 40.51 -12.53 1.03
CA LYS A 16 40.70 -11.18 0.44
C LYS A 16 39.96 -10.11 1.24
N LYS A 17 38.71 -10.41 1.74
CA LYS A 17 37.94 -9.51 2.61
C LYS A 17 38.61 -9.25 3.96
N GLU A 18 39.18 -10.28 4.59
CA GLU A 18 39.87 -10.12 5.88
C GLU A 18 41.17 -9.29 5.78
N LYS A 19 41.85 -9.32 4.63
CA LYS A 19 43.05 -8.48 4.41
C LYS A 19 42.70 -7.02 4.14
N GLN A 20 41.52 -6.68 3.65
CA GLN A 20 41.08 -5.30 3.46
C GLN A 20 40.56 -4.66 4.76
N LEU A 21 39.93 -5.44 5.66
CA LEU A 21 39.45 -4.93 6.94
C LEU A 21 40.56 -4.53 7.92
N LYS A 22 41.78 -5.08 7.79
CA LYS A 22 42.90 -4.76 8.70
C LYS A 22 43.70 -3.51 8.33
N LYS A 23 43.34 -2.78 7.29
CA LYS A 23 44.11 -1.61 6.81
C LYS A 23 43.48 -0.24 7.12
N ASN A 24 42.27 -0.16 7.64
CA ASN A 24 41.62 1.14 7.92
C ASN A 24 41.03 1.18 9.33
N THR A 25 41.84 1.52 10.30
CA THR A 25 41.40 1.96 11.62
C THR A 25 42.19 3.21 12.04
N PRO A 26 41.61 4.39 12.13
CA PRO A 26 42.17 5.50 12.87
C PRO A 26 41.59 5.57 14.30
N ALA A 27 42.45 5.97 15.20
CA ALA A 27 42.31 5.98 16.65
C ALA A 27 41.24 6.91 17.20
N ALA A 28 40.63 6.47 18.29
CA ALA A 28 39.68 7.21 19.12
C ALA A 28 40.34 8.44 19.78
N LYS A 29 39.64 9.58 19.78
CA LYS A 29 39.83 10.69 20.71
C LYS A 29 38.56 10.90 21.52
N SER A 30 38.75 10.89 22.84
CA SER A 30 37.77 11.17 23.90
C SER A 30 37.20 12.59 23.80
N VAL A 31 35.93 12.76 24.07
CA VAL A 31 35.32 14.05 24.43
C VAL A 31 34.46 13.86 25.67
N GLU A 32 34.72 14.74 26.63
CA GLU A 32 34.19 14.80 27.99
C GLU A 32 32.73 15.11 28.12
N ASN A 33 32.15 14.59 29.21
CA ASN A 33 30.84 14.89 29.77
C ASN A 33 30.64 16.38 30.10
N THR A 34 29.52 16.95 29.70
CA THR A 34 29.00 18.17 30.31
C THR A 34 27.63 17.86 30.94
N LYS A 35 27.61 17.82 32.26
CA LYS A 35 26.39 17.76 33.10
C LYS A 35 25.74 19.14 33.10
N VAL A 36 24.43 19.17 32.86
CA VAL A 36 23.59 20.34 33.16
C VAL A 36 22.81 20.07 34.45
N GLU A 37 23.04 20.88 35.46
CA GLU A 37 22.35 20.86 36.75
C GLU A 37 20.89 21.36 36.60
N VAL A 38 19.96 20.57 37.17
CA VAL A 38 18.61 21.01 37.40
C VAL A 38 18.49 21.55 38.82
N LYS A 39 18.25 22.85 38.96
CA LYS A 39 17.94 23.49 40.24
C LYS A 39 16.54 23.08 40.72
N LYS A 40 16.51 22.46 41.91
CA LYS A 40 15.29 22.32 42.74
C LYS A 40 14.89 23.71 43.26
N LEU A 41 13.57 23.98 43.15
CA LEU A 41 12.91 24.99 43.99
C LEU A 41 11.93 24.26 44.89
N GLU A 42 12.18 24.34 46.17
CA GLU A 42 11.30 23.87 47.24
C GLU A 42 10.35 24.98 47.70
N THR A 43 9.20 24.53 48.16
CA THR A 43 8.23 25.13 49.10
C THR A 43 7.39 26.31 48.63
N VAL A 44 6.02 26.18 48.74
CA VAL A 44 5.19 26.92 49.68
C VAL A 44 3.70 26.58 49.51
N LYS A 45 3.03 26.29 50.67
CA LYS A 45 1.64 26.46 51.12
C LYS A 45 0.47 25.82 50.33
N LYS A 46 -0.37 25.17 51.16
CA LYS A 46 -1.72 24.66 50.84
C LYS A 46 -2.63 25.76 50.30
N GLU A 47 -3.01 25.63 49.04
CA GLU A 47 -4.21 26.32 48.48
C GLU A 47 -4.84 25.41 47.41
N THR A 48 -6.18 25.39 47.39
CA THR A 48 -6.97 24.64 46.42
C THR A 48 -6.73 25.20 45.02
N LEU A 49 -6.33 24.36 44.06
CA LEU A 49 -6.13 24.79 42.69
C LEU A 49 -7.49 25.04 42.01
N LYS A 50 -7.80 26.29 41.72
CA LYS A 50 -9.01 26.68 41.02
C LYS A 50 -8.66 27.13 39.62
N VAL A 51 -9.17 26.46 38.62
CA VAL A 51 -8.94 26.78 37.20
C VAL A 51 -10.25 27.32 36.61
N GLU A 52 -10.27 28.60 36.28
CA GLU A 52 -11.40 29.26 35.59
C GLU A 52 -10.92 29.71 34.20
N THR A 53 -11.60 29.31 33.13
CA THR A 53 -11.27 29.74 31.78
C THR A 53 -12.49 30.23 31.00
N SER A 54 -12.28 31.28 30.20
CA SER A 54 -13.29 31.89 29.33
C SER A 54 -12.95 31.79 27.85
N LYS A 55 -11.91 31.02 27.46
CA LYS A 55 -11.45 30.86 26.04
C LYS A 55 -11.47 29.42 25.56
N THR A 56 -11.62 29.28 24.27
CA THR A 56 -11.78 28.03 23.48
C THR A 56 -10.46 27.37 23.15
N GLU A 57 -9.87 26.61 24.07
CA GLU A 57 -8.77 25.69 23.81
C GLU A 57 -8.86 24.49 24.77
N PRO A 58 -8.38 23.26 24.36
CA PRO A 58 -8.47 22.08 25.22
C PRO A 58 -7.69 22.26 26.53
N ILE A 59 -8.30 21.92 27.63
CA ILE A 59 -7.68 22.04 28.96
C ILE A 59 -7.08 20.70 29.34
N LYS A 60 -5.73 20.66 29.49
CA LYS A 60 -5.00 19.54 30.06
C LYS A 60 -4.46 19.89 31.42
N VAL A 61 -4.87 19.16 32.47
CA VAL A 61 -4.37 19.34 33.82
C VAL A 61 -3.64 18.11 34.27
N GLU A 62 -2.34 18.26 34.54
CA GLU A 62 -1.48 17.20 35.07
C GLU A 62 -0.97 17.60 36.46
N THR A 63 -1.21 16.74 37.47
CA THR A 63 -0.69 16.98 38.81
C THR A 63 -0.02 15.75 39.39
N SER A 64 1.12 15.97 40.08
CA SER A 64 1.89 14.92 40.76
C SER A 64 1.74 14.95 42.29
N LYS A 65 0.88 15.85 42.89
CA LYS A 65 0.70 15.95 44.34
C LYS A 65 -0.78 16.08 44.76
N THR A 66 -1.04 15.67 45.98
CA THR A 66 -2.32 15.51 46.62
C THR A 66 -2.94 16.85 47.07
N GLU A 67 -3.86 17.38 46.27
CA GLU A 67 -4.80 18.44 46.73
C GLU A 67 -6.10 18.36 45.93
N PRO A 68 -7.26 18.84 46.49
CA PRO A 68 -8.55 18.80 45.78
C PRO A 68 -8.53 19.68 44.53
N ILE A 69 -8.97 19.13 43.39
CA ILE A 69 -9.07 19.88 42.14
C ILE A 69 -10.53 20.21 41.85
N LYS A 70 -10.80 21.50 41.60
CA LYS A 70 -12.11 21.97 41.14
C LYS A 70 -11.95 22.61 39.76
N VAL A 71 -12.66 22.08 38.77
CA VAL A 71 -12.67 22.59 37.40
C VAL A 71 -14.07 23.11 37.07
N GLU A 72 -14.19 24.38 36.71
CA GLU A 72 -15.45 25.01 36.27
C GLU A 72 -15.28 25.57 34.85
N THR A 73 -16.12 25.17 33.90
CA THR A 73 -16.10 25.69 32.54
C THR A 73 -17.48 26.06 32.01
N SER A 74 -17.55 27.11 31.21
CA SER A 74 -18.80 27.59 30.61
C SER A 74 -18.95 27.41 29.12
N LYS A 75 -17.95 26.80 28.44
CA LYS A 75 -17.95 26.51 26.96
C LYS A 75 -17.25 25.22 26.59
N THR A 76 -17.60 24.74 25.43
CA THR A 76 -17.41 23.42 24.80
C THR A 76 -16.02 23.18 24.27
N GLU A 77 -15.19 22.40 24.98
CA GLU A 77 -14.09 21.58 24.39
C GLU A 77 -13.71 20.45 25.38
N PRO A 78 -13.07 19.36 24.94
CA PRO A 78 -12.78 18.20 25.77
C PRO A 78 -11.86 18.53 26.95
N ILE A 79 -12.21 18.06 28.14
CA ILE A 79 -11.38 18.20 29.33
C ILE A 79 -10.70 16.88 29.66
N LYS A 80 -9.37 16.88 29.73
CA LYS A 80 -8.55 15.73 30.15
C LYS A 80 -7.90 16.04 31.50
N VAL A 81 -8.16 15.22 32.52
CA VAL A 81 -7.53 15.33 33.84
C VAL A 81 -6.77 14.07 34.15
N GLU A 82 -5.47 14.18 34.40
CA GLU A 82 -4.60 13.08 34.78
C GLU A 82 -4.01 13.32 36.16
N THR A 83 -4.17 12.39 37.11
CA THR A 83 -3.59 12.50 38.44
C THR A 83 -2.95 11.18 38.89
N SER A 84 -1.85 11.30 39.62
CA SER A 84 -1.10 10.13 40.13
C SER A 84 -1.35 9.81 41.62
N LYS A 85 -2.09 10.62 42.37
CA LYS A 85 -2.50 10.36 43.78
C LYS A 85 -3.82 11.03 44.15
N THR A 86 -4.49 10.47 45.13
CA THR A 86 -5.89 10.62 45.50
C THR A 86 -6.21 11.78 46.44
N GLU A 87 -7.02 12.71 45.99
CA GLU A 87 -8.04 13.43 46.76
C GLU A 87 -9.25 13.74 45.86
N PRO A 88 -10.44 14.10 46.38
CA PRO A 88 -11.66 14.17 45.59
C PRO A 88 -11.61 15.20 44.48
N ILE A 89 -12.00 14.77 43.26
CA ILE A 89 -12.11 15.66 42.09
C ILE A 89 -13.55 16.03 41.87
N LYS A 90 -13.84 17.35 41.76
CA LYS A 90 -15.16 17.86 41.41
C LYS A 90 -15.11 18.60 40.10
N VAL A 91 -15.91 18.14 39.12
CA VAL A 91 -16.02 18.77 37.80
C VAL A 91 -17.46 19.23 37.58
N GLU A 92 -17.65 20.53 37.29
CA GLU A 92 -18.95 21.12 36.98
C GLU A 92 -18.93 21.72 35.57
N THR A 93 -19.84 21.29 34.67
CA THR A 93 -19.93 21.82 33.30
C THR A 93 -21.37 22.13 32.90
N SER A 94 -21.56 23.16 32.11
CA SER A 94 -22.90 23.61 31.69
C SER A 94 -23.24 23.24 30.23
N LYS A 95 -22.34 22.64 29.46
CA LYS A 95 -22.59 22.15 28.08
C LYS A 95 -21.72 20.93 27.69
N THR A 96 -22.20 20.19 26.71
CA THR A 96 -21.89 18.84 26.31
C THR A 96 -20.64 18.71 25.43
N GLU A 97 -19.56 18.17 25.99
CA GLU A 97 -18.54 17.39 25.26
C GLU A 97 -17.89 16.35 26.20
N PRO A 98 -17.22 15.30 25.67
CA PRO A 98 -16.78 14.18 26.51
C PRO A 98 -15.74 14.58 27.54
N ILE A 99 -15.91 14.13 28.77
CA ILE A 99 -14.96 14.32 29.87
C ILE A 99 -14.22 13.00 30.07
N LYS A 100 -12.89 12.99 29.97
CA LYS A 100 -12.04 11.83 30.28
C LYS A 100 -11.27 12.10 31.57
N VAL A 101 -11.42 11.22 32.56
CA VAL A 101 -10.68 11.30 33.82
C VAL A 101 -9.93 9.99 34.03
N GLU A 102 -8.60 10.07 34.14
CA GLU A 102 -7.73 8.93 34.39
C GLU A 102 -7.06 9.09 35.78
N THR A 103 -7.22 8.09 36.67
CA THR A 103 -6.60 8.09 38.00
C THR A 103 -5.95 6.75 38.31
N SER A 104 -4.82 6.76 39.02
CA SER A 104 -4.10 5.55 39.40
C SER A 104 -4.40 5.01 40.81
N LYS A 105 -5.21 5.71 41.63
CA LYS A 105 -5.71 5.23 42.94
C LYS A 105 -7.06 5.83 43.33
N THR A 106 -7.82 5.12 44.14
CA THR A 106 -9.24 5.27 44.39
C THR A 106 -9.59 6.24 45.53
N GLU A 107 -10.28 7.34 45.20
CA GLU A 107 -11.31 7.97 46.04
C GLU A 107 -12.44 8.53 45.15
N PRO A 108 -13.64 8.88 45.71
CA PRO A 108 -14.84 9.13 44.91
C PRO A 108 -14.71 10.35 44.00
N ILE A 109 -15.02 10.16 42.72
CA ILE A 109 -15.11 11.25 41.74
C ILE A 109 -16.56 11.66 41.63
N LYS A 110 -16.86 12.96 41.80
CA LYS A 110 -18.20 13.52 41.63
C LYS A 110 -18.24 14.39 40.38
N VAL A 111 -19.08 13.99 39.42
CA VAL A 111 -19.29 14.77 38.19
C VAL A 111 -20.76 15.19 38.10
N GLU A 112 -21.00 16.48 37.97
CA GLU A 112 -22.34 17.06 37.83
C GLU A 112 -22.47 17.73 36.46
N THR A 113 -23.39 17.23 35.61
CA THR A 113 -23.66 17.78 34.27
C THR A 113 -25.15 18.05 34.09
N SER A 114 -25.48 19.10 33.36
CA SER A 114 -26.87 19.46 33.10
C SER A 114 -27.44 18.97 31.78
N LYS A 115 -26.65 18.26 30.96
CA LYS A 115 -27.09 17.56 29.71
C LYS A 115 -26.23 16.36 29.40
N THR A 116 -26.85 15.38 28.72
CA THR A 116 -26.45 13.99 28.55
C THR A 116 -25.49 13.76 27.38
N GLU A 117 -24.22 13.44 27.68
CA GLU A 117 -23.34 12.62 26.82
C GLU A 117 -22.48 11.71 27.71
N PRO A 118 -21.88 10.60 27.16
CA PRO A 118 -21.26 9.56 27.98
C PRO A 118 -19.98 10.06 28.67
N ILE A 119 -19.91 9.83 29.98
CA ILE A 119 -18.71 10.09 30.79
C ILE A 119 -17.93 8.80 30.90
N LYS A 120 -16.65 8.80 30.46
CA LYS A 120 -15.76 7.66 30.60
C LYS A 120 -14.80 7.88 31.76
N VAL A 121 -14.87 7.02 32.76
CA VAL A 121 -13.97 7.04 33.92
C VAL A 121 -13.20 5.73 33.91
N GLU A 122 -11.87 5.80 33.78
CA GLU A 122 -10.99 4.63 33.82
C GLU A 122 -10.17 4.65 35.12
N THR A 123 -10.30 3.60 35.93
CA THR A 123 -9.54 3.43 37.18
C THR A 123 -8.82 2.07 37.17
N SER A 124 -7.57 2.06 37.59
CA SER A 124 -6.74 0.84 37.59
C SER A 124 -6.90 -0.05 38.82
N LYS A 125 -7.78 0.27 39.78
CA LYS A 125 -8.21 -0.63 40.90
C LYS A 125 -9.61 -0.32 41.39
N THR A 126 -10.34 -1.37 41.71
CA THR A 126 -11.77 -1.52 41.90
C THR A 126 -12.31 -0.91 43.19
N GLU A 127 -13.15 0.11 43.05
CA GLU A 127 -14.40 0.28 43.81
C GLU A 127 -15.39 1.11 42.96
N PRO A 128 -16.73 0.94 43.11
CA PRO A 128 -17.70 1.46 42.15
C PRO A 128 -17.88 2.99 42.26
N ALA A 129 -17.71 3.69 41.17
CA ALA A 129 -18.01 5.09 41.03
C ALA A 129 -19.56 5.31 41.13
N LYS A 130 -20.03 6.17 42.01
CA LYS A 130 -21.45 6.59 42.07
C LYS A 130 -21.65 7.73 41.04
N VAL A 131 -22.28 7.39 39.93
CA VAL A 131 -22.80 8.35 38.97
C VAL A 131 -24.28 8.61 39.32
N THR A 132 -24.62 9.82 39.68
CA THR A 132 -26.02 10.19 39.93
C THR A 132 -26.55 10.92 38.71
N THR A 133 -27.27 10.20 37.85
CA THR A 133 -28.04 10.79 36.76
C THR A 133 -29.50 10.95 37.22
N SER A 134 -30.11 12.11 37.06
CA SER A 134 -31.55 12.26 37.21
C SER A 134 -32.25 11.45 36.11
N LYS A 135 -33.17 10.57 36.52
CA LYS A 135 -33.89 9.62 35.65
C LYS A 135 -34.52 10.33 34.46
N THR A 136 -34.17 9.85 33.28
CA THR A 136 -35.06 9.85 32.12
C THR A 136 -35.25 8.41 31.68
N GLU A 137 -36.45 8.03 31.34
CA GLU A 137 -36.87 6.68 30.92
C GLU A 137 -36.08 6.18 29.70
N PRO A 138 -35.97 4.86 29.47
CA PRO A 138 -35.29 4.34 28.33
C PRO A 138 -35.99 4.82 27.05
N LEU A 139 -35.29 5.67 26.29
CA LEU A 139 -35.67 6.05 24.94
C LEU A 139 -35.78 4.77 24.12
N LYS A 140 -36.98 4.44 23.65
CA LYS A 140 -37.16 3.59 22.49
C LYS A 140 -36.44 4.28 21.36
N VAL A 141 -35.38 3.65 20.83
CA VAL A 141 -34.75 4.03 19.58
C VAL A 141 -35.80 3.83 18.51
N GLU A 142 -36.49 4.89 18.13
CA GLU A 142 -37.25 4.90 16.88
C GLU A 142 -36.24 4.88 15.77
N THR A 143 -36.11 3.71 15.11
CA THR A 143 -35.37 3.57 13.86
C THR A 143 -35.92 4.61 12.88
N SER A 144 -35.05 5.47 12.37
CA SER A 144 -35.46 6.48 11.39
C SER A 144 -36.02 5.78 10.15
N LYS A 145 -36.89 6.46 9.38
CA LYS A 145 -37.37 5.89 8.11
C LYS A 145 -36.20 5.54 7.16
N GLU A 146 -35.09 6.24 7.28
CA GLU A 146 -33.86 6.03 6.54
C GLU A 146 -33.16 4.73 6.97
N ASP A 147 -33.01 4.46 8.26
CA ASP A 147 -32.44 3.18 8.75
C ASP A 147 -33.24 1.98 8.26
N THR A 148 -34.60 2.11 8.21
CA THR A 148 -35.47 1.05 7.70
C THR A 148 -35.25 0.80 6.20
N ALA A 149 -35.00 1.86 5.41
CA ALA A 149 -34.72 1.74 3.97
C ALA A 149 -33.37 1.03 3.72
N TYR A 150 -32.32 1.40 4.46
CA TYR A 150 -31.01 0.75 4.34
C TYR A 150 -31.03 -0.69 4.83
N ASP A 151 -31.73 -1.01 5.92
CA ASP A 151 -31.92 -2.41 6.37
C ASP A 151 -32.61 -3.24 5.25
N ALA A 152 -33.58 -2.69 4.53
CA ALA A 152 -34.22 -3.37 3.40
C ALA A 152 -33.26 -3.65 2.22
N LEU A 153 -32.32 -2.72 1.94
CA LEU A 153 -31.29 -2.92 0.93
C LEU A 153 -30.31 -4.02 1.33
N TYR A 154 -29.91 -4.06 2.60
CA TYR A 154 -29.09 -5.16 3.14
C TYR A 154 -29.78 -6.51 2.97
N GLU A 155 -31.06 -6.63 3.40
CA GLU A 155 -31.82 -7.88 3.29
C GLU A 155 -32.00 -8.32 1.81
N LYS A 156 -32.14 -7.37 0.89
CA LYS A 156 -32.18 -7.67 -0.55
C LYS A 156 -30.87 -8.29 -1.03
N ARG A 157 -29.73 -7.69 -0.68
CA ARG A 157 -28.40 -8.21 -1.03
C ARG A 157 -28.13 -9.57 -0.36
N LEU A 158 -28.42 -9.69 0.93
CA LEU A 158 -28.30 -10.95 1.65
C LEU A 158 -29.12 -12.06 0.99
N LYS A 159 -30.40 -11.79 0.64
CA LYS A 159 -31.24 -12.76 -0.02
C LYS A 159 -30.70 -13.21 -1.38
N HIS A 160 -30.04 -12.30 -2.10
CA HIS A 160 -29.44 -12.60 -3.41
C HIS A 160 -28.30 -13.61 -3.26
N TYR A 161 -27.39 -13.41 -2.31
CA TYR A 161 -26.18 -14.22 -2.15
C TYR A 161 -26.31 -15.38 -1.16
N TYR A 162 -27.33 -15.41 -0.32
CA TYR A 162 -27.41 -16.31 0.85
C TYR A 162 -27.26 -17.79 0.52
N ASN A 163 -27.91 -18.28 -0.51
CA ASN A 163 -27.90 -19.71 -0.82
C ASN A 163 -26.53 -20.15 -1.35
N ASP A 164 -25.93 -19.35 -2.23
CA ASP A 164 -24.62 -19.65 -2.81
C ASP A 164 -23.50 -19.52 -1.76
N LEU A 165 -23.55 -18.47 -0.95
CA LEU A 165 -22.63 -18.27 0.17
C LEU A 165 -22.71 -19.43 1.17
N LYS A 166 -23.92 -19.85 1.55
CA LYS A 166 -24.13 -20.97 2.46
C LYS A 166 -23.63 -22.29 1.87
N TRP A 167 -23.92 -22.54 0.60
CA TRP A 167 -23.49 -23.74 -0.08
C TRP A 167 -21.97 -23.84 -0.15
N LEU A 168 -21.30 -22.79 -0.63
CA LEU A 168 -19.84 -22.72 -0.71
C LEU A 168 -19.19 -22.89 0.68
N TYR A 169 -19.74 -22.22 1.70
CA TYR A 169 -19.24 -22.29 3.06
C TYR A 169 -19.35 -23.71 3.63
N CYS A 170 -20.51 -24.35 3.46
CA CYS A 170 -20.70 -25.71 3.93
C CYS A 170 -19.87 -26.74 3.14
N GLU A 171 -19.62 -26.49 1.86
CA GLU A 171 -18.79 -27.36 1.02
C GLU A 171 -17.32 -27.23 1.36
N LEU A 172 -16.81 -26.01 1.55
CA LEU A 172 -15.41 -25.76 1.90
C LEU A 172 -15.06 -26.34 3.27
N PHE A 173 -15.96 -26.24 4.25
CA PHE A 173 -15.74 -26.66 5.63
C PHE A 173 -16.57 -27.88 6.02
N ARG A 174 -16.94 -28.75 5.05
CA ARG A 174 -17.87 -29.89 5.26
C ARG A 174 -17.48 -30.81 6.42
N ASP A 175 -16.19 -30.99 6.65
CA ASP A 175 -15.66 -31.90 7.67
C ASP A 175 -15.62 -31.28 9.08
N HIS A 176 -15.99 -30.00 9.19
CA HIS A 176 -16.01 -29.32 10.48
C HIS A 176 -17.35 -29.50 11.20
N PRO A 177 -17.36 -30.01 12.43
CA PRO A 177 -18.60 -30.42 13.12
C PRO A 177 -19.59 -29.28 13.39
N GLU A 178 -19.08 -28.03 13.51
CA GLU A 178 -19.89 -26.86 13.87
C GLU A 178 -20.15 -25.91 12.68
N VAL A 179 -19.98 -26.35 11.44
CA VAL A 179 -20.06 -25.49 10.26
C VAL A 179 -21.36 -24.69 10.17
N ALA A 180 -22.50 -25.26 10.51
CA ALA A 180 -23.80 -24.59 10.45
C ALA A 180 -23.93 -23.48 11.53
N GLY A 181 -23.39 -23.72 12.71
CA GLY A 181 -23.38 -22.75 13.82
C GLY A 181 -22.46 -21.58 13.53
N THR A 182 -21.27 -21.85 13.00
CA THR A 182 -20.29 -20.81 12.62
C THR A 182 -20.79 -19.95 11.47
N PHE A 183 -21.49 -20.53 10.46
CA PHE A 183 -22.14 -19.77 9.42
C PHE A 183 -23.27 -18.86 9.94
N SER A 184 -24.10 -19.37 10.85
CA SER A 184 -25.15 -18.57 11.49
C SER A 184 -24.57 -17.41 12.30
N SER A 185 -23.47 -17.64 13.00
CA SER A 185 -22.75 -16.60 13.73
C SER A 185 -22.20 -15.53 12.79
N LEU A 186 -21.58 -15.92 11.66
CA LEU A 186 -21.09 -15.00 10.63
C LEU A 186 -22.20 -14.08 10.13
N THR A 187 -23.33 -14.65 9.67
CA THR A 187 -24.42 -13.85 9.12
C THR A 187 -25.04 -12.88 10.12
N LYS A 188 -25.09 -13.26 11.40
CA LYS A 188 -25.53 -12.37 12.48
C LYS A 188 -24.56 -11.20 12.66
N LYS A 189 -23.28 -11.47 12.72
CA LYS A 189 -22.22 -10.46 12.85
C LYS A 189 -22.18 -9.50 11.65
N MET A 190 -22.30 -10.00 10.44
CA MET A 190 -22.43 -9.18 9.22
C MET A 190 -23.52 -8.13 9.35
N LYS A 191 -24.71 -8.51 9.89
CA LYS A 191 -25.83 -7.60 10.10
C LYS A 191 -25.54 -6.57 11.17
N GLU A 192 -24.87 -6.96 12.27
CA GLU A 192 -24.44 -6.07 13.33
C GLU A 192 -23.50 -4.99 12.77
N ILE A 193 -22.43 -5.39 12.07
CA ILE A 193 -21.44 -4.50 11.44
C ILE A 193 -22.10 -3.57 10.40
N TYR A 194 -23.01 -4.09 9.56
CA TYR A 194 -23.75 -3.25 8.61
C TYR A 194 -24.56 -2.14 9.31
N ARG A 195 -25.17 -2.43 10.45
CA ARG A 195 -25.93 -1.40 11.21
C ARG A 195 -25.02 -0.32 11.75
N GLU A 196 -23.82 -0.67 12.17
CA GLU A 196 -22.79 0.27 12.66
C GLU A 196 -22.18 1.13 11.55
N ARG A 197 -22.31 0.72 10.26
CA ARG A 197 -21.81 1.46 9.11
C ARG A 197 -22.49 2.82 8.98
N SER A 198 -21.71 3.90 8.86
CA SER A 198 -22.23 5.27 8.79
C SER A 198 -23.15 5.50 7.58
N LEU A 199 -24.09 6.45 7.69
CA LEU A 199 -25.01 6.78 6.59
C LEU A 199 -24.25 7.21 5.33
N SER A 200 -23.24 8.06 5.47
CA SER A 200 -22.43 8.52 4.33
C SER A 200 -21.73 7.38 3.60
N MET A 201 -21.28 6.34 4.31
CA MET A 201 -20.72 5.15 3.69
C MET A 201 -21.77 4.29 2.98
N LYS A 202 -22.97 4.16 3.59
CA LYS A 202 -24.10 3.46 2.96
C LYS A 202 -24.57 4.15 1.67
N GLU A 203 -24.53 5.48 1.62
CA GLU A 203 -24.81 6.28 0.42
C GLU A 203 -23.75 6.04 -0.65
N ALA A 204 -22.47 6.08 -0.30
CA ALA A 204 -21.36 5.78 -1.21
C ALA A 204 -21.47 4.34 -1.76
N ASP A 205 -21.82 3.37 -0.91
CA ASP A 205 -22.08 1.99 -1.34
C ASP A 205 -23.18 1.91 -2.41
N GLN A 206 -24.27 2.69 -2.30
CA GLN A 206 -25.34 2.69 -3.30
C GLN A 206 -24.85 3.26 -4.64
N THR A 207 -23.96 4.23 -4.64
CA THR A 207 -23.35 4.75 -5.87
C THR A 207 -22.55 3.66 -6.58
N CYS A 208 -21.76 2.88 -5.82
CA CYS A 208 -20.99 1.76 -6.37
C CYS A 208 -21.89 0.62 -6.86
N VAL A 209 -23.00 0.34 -6.17
CA VAL A 209 -24.00 -0.66 -6.63
C VAL A 209 -24.69 -0.24 -7.92
N ALA A 210 -24.87 1.06 -8.15
CA ALA A 210 -25.47 1.59 -9.38
C ALA A 210 -24.54 1.47 -10.60
N ASP A 211 -23.23 1.55 -10.41
CA ASP A 211 -22.20 1.29 -11.43
C ASP A 211 -21.14 0.33 -10.87
N PRO A 212 -21.35 -0.99 -10.95
CA PRO A 212 -20.42 -1.97 -10.38
C PRO A 212 -19.04 -1.97 -11.01
N ASP A 213 -18.89 -1.44 -12.22
CA ASP A 213 -17.64 -1.35 -12.97
C ASP A 213 -16.96 0.03 -12.87
N TRP A 214 -17.39 0.88 -11.93
CA TRP A 214 -16.83 2.22 -11.74
C TRP A 214 -15.30 2.25 -11.66
N PHE A 215 -14.70 1.25 -11.00
CA PHE A 215 -13.25 1.14 -10.82
C PHE A 215 -12.47 0.82 -12.09
N ARG A 216 -13.14 0.34 -13.14
CA ARG A 216 -12.55 0.08 -14.46
C ARG A 216 -12.45 1.35 -15.30
N LYS A 217 -13.35 2.31 -15.04
CA LYS A 217 -13.52 3.56 -15.79
C LYS A 217 -12.76 4.72 -15.16
N THR A 218 -12.36 4.59 -13.92
CA THR A 218 -11.66 5.65 -13.17
C THR A 218 -10.15 5.49 -13.30
N THR A 219 -9.48 6.58 -13.68
CA THR A 219 -8.02 6.62 -13.74
C THR A 219 -7.44 6.74 -12.33
N PHE A 220 -7.05 5.62 -11.73
CA PHE A 220 -6.39 5.59 -10.43
C PHE A 220 -4.88 5.72 -10.57
N THR A 221 -4.25 6.36 -9.57
CA THR A 221 -2.80 6.30 -9.33
C THR A 221 -2.57 5.99 -7.85
N GLY A 222 -1.87 4.91 -7.57
CA GLY A 222 -1.59 4.47 -6.22
C GLY A 222 -0.20 4.85 -5.76
N MET A 223 -0.05 5.05 -4.44
CA MET A 223 1.25 5.16 -3.78
C MET A 223 1.32 4.15 -2.64
N ALA A 224 2.34 3.28 -2.66
CA ALA A 224 2.56 2.28 -1.61
C ALA A 224 3.60 2.79 -0.60
N VAL A 225 3.21 2.83 0.67
CA VAL A 225 4.07 3.27 1.76
C VAL A 225 4.09 2.25 2.90
N ASN A 226 5.24 2.10 3.55
CA ASN A 226 5.33 1.51 4.87
C ASN A 226 5.25 2.65 5.90
N PRO A 227 4.24 2.71 6.77
CA PRO A 227 4.06 3.82 7.70
C PRO A 227 5.27 4.07 8.61
N ALA A 228 5.94 2.99 9.07
CA ALA A 228 7.11 3.09 9.93
C ALA A 228 8.32 3.71 9.23
N ASP A 229 8.55 3.38 7.94
CA ASP A 229 9.67 3.89 7.17
C ASP A 229 9.40 5.28 6.58
N PHE A 230 8.15 5.58 6.27
CA PHE A 230 7.76 6.84 5.65
C PHE A 230 7.53 7.98 6.64
N ALA A 231 6.87 7.70 7.77
CA ALA A 231 6.41 8.74 8.70
C ALA A 231 6.47 8.33 10.18
N ASP A 232 7.19 7.28 10.52
CA ASP A 232 7.33 6.66 11.84
C ASP A 232 6.04 6.05 12.39
N THR A 233 4.88 6.72 12.22
CA THR A 233 3.59 6.32 12.79
C THR A 233 2.42 6.67 11.85
N LEU A 234 1.25 6.12 12.14
CA LEU A 234 -0.01 6.48 11.46
C LEU A 234 -0.37 7.96 11.65
N SER A 235 -0.08 8.54 12.83
CA SER A 235 -0.29 9.97 13.07
C SER A 235 0.68 10.81 12.23
N GLY A 236 1.96 10.43 12.19
CA GLY A 236 2.94 11.08 11.33
C GLY A 236 2.58 10.98 9.84
N LEU A 237 2.00 9.85 9.41
CA LEU A 237 1.50 9.68 8.05
C LEU A 237 0.32 10.61 7.74
N SER A 238 -0.58 10.83 8.71
CA SER A 238 -1.66 11.80 8.59
C SER A 238 -1.15 13.23 8.30
N ASP A 239 0.00 13.59 8.88
CA ASP A 239 0.65 14.90 8.66
C ASP A 239 1.35 15.00 7.29
N LYS A 240 1.39 13.91 6.53
CA LYS A 240 2.03 13.83 5.20
C LYS A 240 1.03 13.69 4.04
N LEU A 241 -0.26 13.75 4.29
CA LEU A 241 -1.27 13.60 3.24
C LEU A 241 -1.19 14.70 2.17
N ASP A 242 -0.77 15.92 2.52
CA ASP A 242 -0.53 16.98 1.55
C ASP A 242 0.56 16.60 0.55
N TYR A 243 1.66 15.99 1.02
CA TYR A 243 2.71 15.46 0.15
C TYR A 243 2.20 14.37 -0.79
N ILE A 244 1.38 13.44 -0.27
CA ILE A 244 0.78 12.37 -1.08
C ILE A 244 -0.15 12.95 -2.15
N SER A 245 -0.89 14.03 -1.80
CA SER A 245 -1.73 14.75 -2.76
C SER A 245 -0.90 15.50 -3.82
N GLU A 246 0.27 16.05 -3.46
CA GLU A 246 1.22 16.63 -4.43
C GLU A 246 1.68 15.57 -5.43
N CYS A 247 1.95 14.32 -4.97
CA CYS A 247 2.25 13.18 -5.85
C CYS A 247 1.06 12.71 -6.69
N LYS A 248 -0.06 13.42 -6.71
CA LYS A 248 -1.30 13.05 -7.45
C LYS A 248 -1.81 11.62 -7.17
N ALA A 249 -1.37 11.00 -6.08
CA ALA A 249 -1.85 9.70 -5.67
C ALA A 249 -3.25 9.82 -5.05
N ASP A 250 -4.21 9.13 -5.63
CA ASP A 250 -5.59 9.05 -5.14
C ASP A 250 -5.87 7.79 -4.31
N THR A 251 -4.91 6.88 -4.25
CA THR A 251 -4.99 5.65 -3.47
C THR A 251 -3.70 5.42 -2.69
N LEU A 252 -3.81 5.38 -1.36
CA LEU A 252 -2.70 5.16 -0.44
C LEU A 252 -2.70 3.70 0.03
N TYR A 253 -1.72 2.92 -0.40
CA TYR A 253 -1.53 1.53 0.00
C TYR A 253 -0.61 1.45 1.23
N LEU A 254 -1.12 0.99 2.38
CA LEU A 254 -0.32 0.75 3.57
C LEU A 254 0.20 -0.70 3.59
N THR A 255 1.52 -0.85 3.56
CA THR A 255 2.19 -2.15 3.70
C THR A 255 2.73 -2.31 5.13
N ASP A 256 2.89 -3.56 5.58
CA ASP A 256 3.51 -3.91 6.86
C ASP A 256 2.88 -3.23 8.09
N LEU A 257 1.56 -3.00 8.05
CA LEU A 257 0.80 -2.35 9.13
C LEU A 257 0.43 -3.32 10.24
N PHE A 258 0.15 -4.59 9.90
CA PHE A 258 -0.40 -5.56 10.81
C PHE A 258 0.59 -6.66 11.19
N GLN A 259 0.43 -7.18 12.39
CA GLN A 259 1.05 -8.42 12.85
C GLN A 259 -0.02 -9.44 13.25
N ALA A 260 0.28 -10.73 13.04
CA ALA A 260 -0.60 -11.81 13.45
C ALA A 260 -0.60 -11.99 14.96
N THR A 261 -1.78 -12.22 15.53
CA THR A 261 -1.94 -12.62 16.92
C THR A 261 -1.98 -14.15 17.04
N SER A 262 -1.87 -14.66 18.26
CA SER A 262 -2.00 -16.11 18.55
C SER A 262 -3.35 -16.72 18.12
N ASN A 263 -4.36 -15.89 17.87
CA ASN A 263 -5.71 -16.30 17.45
C ASN A 263 -5.94 -16.10 15.95
N CYS A 264 -4.88 -15.94 15.14
CA CYS A 264 -4.95 -15.67 13.70
C CYS A 264 -5.76 -14.41 13.32
N SER A 265 -6.00 -13.52 14.25
CA SER A 265 -6.45 -12.16 13.95
C SER A 265 -5.26 -11.23 13.78
N LEU A 266 -5.46 -10.14 13.03
CA LEU A 266 -4.44 -9.14 12.83
C LEU A 266 -4.61 -8.01 13.85
N CYS A 267 -3.51 -7.50 14.38
CA CYS A 267 -3.50 -6.27 15.14
C CYS A 267 -2.48 -5.31 14.53
N ILE A 268 -2.75 -4.01 14.62
CA ILE A 268 -1.78 -2.99 14.20
C ILE A 268 -0.51 -3.16 15.05
N ILE A 269 0.65 -3.06 14.41
CA ILE A 269 1.94 -3.07 15.08
C ILE A 269 1.97 -1.91 16.07
N PRO A 270 2.15 -2.15 17.40
CA PRO A 270 1.98 -1.13 18.43
C PRO A 270 2.87 0.11 18.27
N GLU A 271 4.06 -0.08 17.70
CA GLU A 271 5.03 0.98 17.43
C GLU A 271 4.56 1.94 16.33
N ILE A 272 3.69 1.47 15.42
CA ILE A 272 3.14 2.24 14.30
C ILE A 272 1.90 3.03 14.75
N GLY A 273 1.06 2.45 15.63
CA GLY A 273 -0.13 3.14 16.13
C GLY A 273 -1.23 2.24 16.65
N THR A 274 -2.42 2.82 16.74
CA THR A 274 -3.64 2.19 17.27
C THR A 274 -4.76 2.21 16.23
N SER A 275 -5.86 1.49 16.48
CA SER A 275 -7.07 1.57 15.64
C SER A 275 -7.65 2.99 15.59
N GLU A 276 -7.56 3.77 16.68
CA GLU A 276 -7.98 5.18 16.68
C GLU A 276 -7.14 6.04 15.73
N ASN A 277 -5.82 5.79 15.68
CA ASN A 277 -4.95 6.47 14.73
C ASN A 277 -5.30 6.07 13.27
N LEU A 278 -5.60 4.80 13.02
CA LEU A 278 -6.02 4.34 11.70
C LEU A 278 -7.36 4.96 11.28
N TYR A 279 -8.34 5.01 12.19
CA TYR A 279 -9.62 5.68 11.95
C TYR A 279 -9.43 7.17 11.60
N THR A 280 -8.56 7.85 12.36
CA THR A 280 -8.24 9.26 12.11
C THR A 280 -7.56 9.45 10.75
N LEU A 281 -6.60 8.61 10.41
CA LEU A 281 -5.94 8.61 9.09
C LEU A 281 -6.97 8.38 7.98
N ALA A 282 -7.84 7.37 8.10
CA ALA A 282 -8.87 7.06 7.12
C ALA A 282 -9.84 8.25 6.90
N ALA A 283 -10.23 8.92 8.00
CA ALA A 283 -11.06 10.12 7.91
C ALA A 283 -10.35 11.29 7.20
N ASN A 284 -9.05 11.48 7.46
CA ASN A 284 -8.24 12.51 6.81
C ASN A 284 -7.98 12.19 5.34
N CYS A 285 -7.68 10.92 5.00
CA CYS A 285 -7.58 10.46 3.61
C CYS A 285 -8.86 10.75 2.83
N ARG A 286 -10.03 10.42 3.40
CA ARG A 286 -11.33 10.69 2.75
C ARG A 286 -11.55 12.18 2.50
N LYS A 287 -11.19 13.06 3.44
CA LYS A 287 -11.26 14.52 3.26
C LYS A 287 -10.34 15.02 2.15
N ALA A 288 -9.18 14.41 2.00
CA ALA A 288 -8.23 14.71 0.94
C ALA A 288 -8.59 14.07 -0.42
N GLY A 289 -9.67 13.27 -0.50
CA GLY A 289 -10.05 12.54 -1.71
C GLY A 289 -9.19 11.29 -1.98
N ILE A 290 -8.42 10.84 -0.98
CA ILE A 290 -7.51 9.70 -1.08
C ILE A 290 -8.23 8.45 -0.56
N ARG A 291 -8.19 7.35 -1.32
CA ARG A 291 -8.65 6.03 -0.89
C ARG A 291 -7.60 5.36 -0.03
N LEU A 292 -8.01 4.75 1.06
CA LEU A 292 -7.12 3.98 1.92
C LEU A 292 -7.18 2.50 1.54
N ALA A 293 -6.03 1.94 1.19
CA ALA A 293 -5.84 0.53 0.88
C ALA A 293 -5.03 -0.16 1.99
N LEU A 294 -5.53 -1.28 2.52
CA LEU A 294 -4.92 -2.05 3.59
C LEU A 294 -4.57 -3.46 3.11
N GLU A 295 -3.45 -3.99 3.57
CA GLU A 295 -3.05 -5.36 3.29
C GLU A 295 -3.50 -6.28 4.44
N ILE A 296 -4.31 -7.30 4.11
CA ILE A 296 -4.76 -8.38 4.99
C ILE A 296 -4.34 -9.70 4.36
N PRO A 297 -3.07 -10.09 4.49
CA PRO A 297 -2.53 -11.21 3.74
C PRO A 297 -3.10 -12.54 4.24
N LEU A 298 -3.53 -13.40 3.31
CA LEU A 298 -4.00 -14.76 3.59
C LEU A 298 -2.91 -15.64 4.24
N SER A 299 -1.64 -15.32 4.01
CA SER A 299 -0.47 -16.05 4.49
C SER A 299 -0.04 -15.71 5.92
N LEU A 300 -0.56 -14.63 6.53
CA LEU A 300 -0.24 -14.29 7.94
C LEU A 300 -0.89 -15.23 8.96
N SER A 301 -1.78 -16.08 8.53
CA SER A 301 -2.23 -17.18 9.34
C SER A 301 -1.12 -18.25 9.36
N VAL A 302 -0.72 -18.68 10.55
CA VAL A 302 0.30 -19.71 10.76
C VAL A 302 0.06 -20.87 9.80
N ASP A 303 1.02 -21.13 8.90
CA ASP A 303 0.94 -22.28 8.00
C ASP A 303 0.87 -23.55 8.84
N ASP A 304 -0.05 -24.46 8.47
CA ASP A 304 0.02 -25.80 9.00
C ASP A 304 1.31 -26.43 8.47
N PRO A 305 2.26 -26.79 9.35
CA PRO A 305 3.55 -27.34 8.92
C PRO A 305 3.42 -28.65 8.13
N GLN A 306 2.23 -29.29 8.15
CA GLN A 306 1.98 -30.56 7.49
C GLN A 306 1.29 -30.43 6.13
N SER A 307 0.45 -29.41 5.92
CA SER A 307 -0.34 -29.27 4.69
C SER A 307 0.11 -28.12 3.78
N GLY A 308 0.87 -27.15 4.30
CA GLY A 308 1.22 -25.91 3.59
C GLY A 308 0.03 -25.05 3.20
N ALA A 309 -1.19 -25.36 3.70
CA ALA A 309 -2.39 -24.62 3.41
C ALA A 309 -2.58 -23.46 4.39
N PRO A 310 -3.01 -22.26 3.89
CA PRO A 310 -3.30 -21.12 4.77
C PRO A 310 -4.32 -21.49 5.86
N CYS A 311 -4.13 -21.03 7.08
CA CYS A 311 -5.04 -21.24 8.21
C CYS A 311 -6.51 -20.90 7.89
N VAL A 312 -6.74 -19.86 7.10
CA VAL A 312 -8.09 -19.43 6.67
C VAL A 312 -8.86 -20.51 5.92
N LEU A 313 -8.16 -21.49 5.32
CA LEU A 313 -8.76 -22.64 4.66
C LEU A 313 -8.93 -23.86 5.58
N GLN A 314 -8.37 -23.82 6.78
CA GLN A 314 -8.40 -24.97 7.70
C GLN A 314 -9.64 -24.98 8.56
N THR A 315 -10.07 -23.82 9.06
CA THR A 315 -11.24 -23.77 9.94
C THR A 315 -12.18 -22.60 9.59
N PRO A 316 -13.51 -22.80 9.75
CA PRO A 316 -14.48 -21.73 9.54
C PRO A 316 -14.30 -20.56 10.52
N ALA A 317 -13.69 -20.79 11.69
CA ALA A 317 -13.45 -19.73 12.66
C ALA A 317 -12.41 -18.72 12.18
N TYR A 318 -11.31 -19.17 11.58
CA TYR A 318 -10.28 -18.30 11.04
C TYR A 318 -10.77 -17.54 9.80
N PHE A 319 -11.50 -18.21 8.93
CA PHE A 319 -12.12 -17.55 7.78
C PHE A 319 -13.09 -16.46 8.21
N ASN A 320 -13.97 -16.76 9.20
CA ASN A 320 -14.88 -15.75 9.74
C ASN A 320 -14.15 -14.57 10.38
N ALA A 321 -13.06 -14.83 11.14
CA ALA A 321 -12.26 -13.77 11.75
C ALA A 321 -11.70 -12.80 10.68
N MET A 322 -11.13 -13.34 9.61
CA MET A 322 -10.64 -12.54 8.48
C MET A 322 -11.76 -11.71 7.83
N LEU A 323 -12.91 -12.34 7.53
CA LEU A 323 -14.03 -11.64 6.92
C LEU A 323 -14.54 -10.49 7.80
N LEU A 324 -14.75 -10.76 9.09
CA LEU A 324 -15.25 -9.75 10.03
C LEU A 324 -14.26 -8.59 10.16
N GLN A 325 -12.96 -8.87 10.21
CA GLN A 325 -11.93 -7.83 10.25
C GLN A 325 -11.96 -6.94 9.00
N ILE A 326 -12.10 -7.51 7.79
CA ILE A 326 -12.28 -6.73 6.56
C ILE A 326 -13.49 -5.79 6.70
N LEU A 327 -14.62 -6.29 7.20
CA LEU A 327 -15.84 -5.51 7.34
C LEU A 327 -15.71 -4.39 8.39
N GLU A 328 -15.04 -4.67 9.52
CA GLU A 328 -14.77 -3.70 10.59
C GLU A 328 -13.86 -2.59 10.07
N LEU A 329 -12.74 -2.93 9.41
CA LEU A 329 -11.84 -1.96 8.80
C LEU A 329 -12.48 -1.15 7.66
N ALA A 330 -13.43 -1.76 6.91
CA ALA A 330 -14.25 -1.03 5.94
C ALA A 330 -15.17 0.01 6.60
N ASN A 331 -15.65 -0.25 7.82
CA ASN A 331 -16.40 0.72 8.62
C ASN A 331 -15.49 1.81 9.21
N GLU A 332 -14.22 1.52 9.46
CA GLU A 332 -13.22 2.53 9.85
C GLU A 332 -12.83 3.44 8.66
N GLY A 333 -13.08 3.01 7.42
CA GLY A 333 -12.95 3.86 6.23
C GLY A 333 -11.95 3.38 5.19
N ALA A 334 -11.39 2.19 5.35
CA ALA A 334 -10.63 1.53 4.28
C ALA A 334 -11.56 1.15 3.12
N SER A 335 -11.08 1.29 1.90
CA SER A 335 -11.88 1.06 0.68
C SER A 335 -11.25 0.06 -0.30
N VAL A 336 -9.99 -0.32 -0.09
CA VAL A 336 -9.32 -1.38 -0.87
C VAL A 336 -8.66 -2.34 0.11
N PHE A 337 -8.85 -3.65 -0.10
CA PHE A 337 -8.23 -4.69 0.71
C PHE A 337 -7.38 -5.62 -0.16
N SER A 338 -6.08 -5.60 0.09
CA SER A 338 -5.14 -6.56 -0.48
C SER A 338 -5.13 -7.84 0.37
N LEU A 339 -5.41 -8.96 -0.25
CA LEU A 339 -5.31 -10.27 0.38
C LEU A 339 -3.87 -10.83 0.35
N GLY A 340 -2.90 -9.99 -0.04
CA GLY A 340 -1.50 -10.34 -0.17
C GLY A 340 -1.24 -11.33 -1.31
N VAL A 341 -0.13 -12.05 -1.22
CA VAL A 341 0.24 -13.09 -2.19
C VAL A 341 -0.71 -14.27 -2.05
N LEU A 342 -1.40 -14.61 -3.14
CA LEU A 342 -2.29 -15.76 -3.19
C LEU A 342 -1.48 -17.06 -3.10
N PRO A 343 -1.90 -18.03 -2.27
CA PRO A 343 -1.14 -19.24 -2.06
C PRO A 343 -1.04 -20.08 -3.34
N MET A 344 0.16 -20.62 -3.58
CA MET A 344 0.38 -21.60 -4.64
C MET A 344 -0.17 -22.95 -4.19
N MET A 345 -1.31 -23.33 -4.74
CA MET A 345 -2.00 -24.58 -4.42
C MET A 345 -1.93 -25.56 -5.59
N PRO A 346 -1.87 -26.88 -5.31
CA PRO A 346 -2.06 -27.91 -6.34
C PRO A 346 -3.40 -27.70 -7.06
N GLU A 347 -3.45 -28.08 -8.34
CA GLU A 347 -4.63 -27.85 -9.20
C GLU A 347 -5.91 -28.48 -8.61
N GLU A 348 -5.80 -29.65 -8.01
CA GLU A 348 -6.93 -30.35 -7.33
C GLU A 348 -7.48 -29.57 -6.12
N ASN A 349 -6.73 -28.65 -5.54
CA ASN A 349 -7.14 -27.83 -4.39
C ASN A 349 -7.44 -26.37 -4.76
N LEU A 350 -7.14 -25.96 -5.99
CA LEU A 350 -7.31 -24.57 -6.42
C LEU A 350 -8.77 -24.07 -6.26
N TRP A 351 -9.74 -24.96 -6.41
CA TRP A 351 -11.15 -24.65 -6.18
C TRP A 351 -11.46 -24.12 -4.78
N LYS A 352 -10.66 -24.51 -3.76
CA LYS A 352 -10.82 -24.01 -2.39
C LYS A 352 -10.46 -22.52 -2.31
N LEU A 353 -9.38 -22.12 -2.99
CA LEU A 353 -8.97 -20.72 -3.07
C LEU A 353 -10.03 -19.90 -3.81
N HIS A 354 -10.49 -20.37 -4.98
CA HIS A 354 -11.58 -19.70 -5.71
C HIS A 354 -12.86 -19.58 -4.86
N SER A 355 -13.22 -20.63 -4.12
CA SER A 355 -14.37 -20.58 -3.21
C SER A 355 -14.22 -19.57 -2.10
N LEU A 356 -13.01 -19.47 -1.50
CA LEU A 356 -12.69 -18.47 -0.48
C LEU A 356 -12.81 -17.04 -1.03
N LEU A 357 -12.18 -16.76 -2.18
CA LEU A 357 -12.22 -15.45 -2.81
C LEU A 357 -13.66 -15.04 -3.16
N ARG A 358 -14.44 -15.97 -3.73
CA ARG A 358 -15.84 -15.78 -4.07
C ARG A 358 -16.71 -15.49 -2.85
N MET A 359 -16.56 -16.24 -1.77
CA MET A 359 -17.29 -15.97 -0.52
C MET A 359 -16.89 -14.64 0.10
N THR A 360 -15.59 -14.29 0.08
CA THR A 360 -15.09 -12.97 0.54
C THR A 360 -15.76 -11.86 -0.25
N ARG A 361 -15.83 -12.00 -1.59
CA ARG A 361 -16.52 -11.04 -2.46
C ARG A 361 -18.02 -10.94 -2.10
N MET A 362 -18.73 -12.05 -1.96
CA MET A 362 -20.16 -12.05 -1.62
C MET A 362 -20.42 -11.35 -0.27
N VAL A 363 -19.61 -11.63 0.74
CA VAL A 363 -19.74 -10.99 2.06
C VAL A 363 -19.57 -9.48 1.97
N CYS A 364 -18.59 -9.02 1.21
CA CYS A 364 -18.36 -7.60 0.98
C CYS A 364 -19.52 -6.96 0.20
N GLU A 365 -20.01 -7.62 -0.88
CA GLU A 365 -21.17 -7.15 -1.63
C GLU A 365 -22.45 -7.03 -0.79
N ILE A 366 -22.59 -7.87 0.25
CA ILE A 366 -23.72 -7.78 1.17
C ILE A 366 -23.60 -6.59 2.09
N VAL A 367 -22.41 -6.36 2.68
CA VAL A 367 -22.21 -5.43 3.80
C VAL A 367 -21.67 -4.06 3.35
N CYS A 368 -20.67 -4.06 2.48
CA CYS A 368 -19.91 -2.86 2.06
C CYS A 368 -19.53 -2.92 0.56
N PRO A 369 -20.52 -2.91 -0.37
CA PRO A 369 -20.28 -3.14 -1.79
C PRO A 369 -19.39 -2.11 -2.49
N GLY A 370 -19.05 -1.02 -1.83
CA GLY A 370 -18.13 0.01 -2.34
C GLY A 370 -16.65 -0.31 -2.18
N ILE A 371 -16.28 -1.41 -1.52
CA ILE A 371 -14.86 -1.80 -1.36
C ILE A 371 -14.34 -2.59 -2.55
N LEU A 372 -13.01 -2.54 -2.75
CA LEU A 372 -12.30 -3.33 -3.76
C LEU A 372 -11.45 -4.41 -3.09
N LEU A 373 -11.43 -5.60 -3.69
CA LEU A 373 -10.58 -6.72 -3.27
C LEU A 373 -9.44 -6.89 -4.27
N LEU A 374 -8.22 -7.01 -3.77
CA LEU A 374 -6.96 -7.18 -4.51
C LEU A 374 -6.25 -8.45 -4.06
N GLY A 375 -5.65 -9.20 -4.97
CA GLY A 375 -4.72 -10.30 -4.66
C GLY A 375 -3.48 -10.24 -5.55
N GLU A 376 -2.34 -10.71 -5.05
CA GLU A 376 -1.08 -10.78 -5.80
C GLU A 376 -0.79 -12.21 -6.23
N THR A 377 -0.27 -12.41 -7.44
CA THR A 377 0.11 -13.72 -7.94
C THR A 377 1.29 -13.64 -8.92
N ASP A 378 2.16 -14.67 -8.85
CA ASP A 378 3.25 -14.89 -9.80
C ASP A 378 2.82 -15.73 -11.02
N ARG A 379 1.54 -16.13 -11.11
CA ARG A 379 1.03 -16.93 -12.22
C ARG A 379 1.04 -16.16 -13.54
N PRO A 380 1.13 -16.85 -14.68
CA PRO A 380 0.98 -16.22 -15.98
C PRO A 380 -0.31 -15.40 -16.09
N PRO A 381 -0.36 -14.33 -16.92
CA PRO A 381 -1.51 -13.42 -16.98
C PRO A 381 -2.88 -14.09 -17.20
N ALA A 382 -2.93 -15.16 -18.02
CA ALA A 382 -4.18 -15.90 -18.25
C ALA A 382 -4.67 -16.65 -17.01
N GLU A 383 -3.78 -17.22 -16.21
CA GLU A 383 -4.11 -17.85 -14.93
C GLU A 383 -4.43 -16.80 -13.87
N ALA A 384 -3.64 -15.71 -13.80
CA ALA A 384 -3.88 -14.58 -12.92
C ALA A 384 -5.28 -13.98 -13.15
N ALA A 385 -5.70 -13.88 -14.41
CA ALA A 385 -7.03 -13.38 -14.77
C ALA A 385 -8.16 -14.28 -14.23
N SER A 386 -7.93 -15.58 -14.02
CA SER A 386 -8.94 -16.49 -13.47
C SER A 386 -9.42 -16.09 -12.07
N PHE A 387 -8.57 -15.41 -11.28
CA PHE A 387 -8.92 -14.91 -9.95
C PHE A 387 -9.89 -13.71 -9.96
N GLY A 388 -10.21 -13.16 -11.12
CA GLY A 388 -11.34 -12.25 -11.29
C GLY A 388 -12.69 -12.96 -11.23
N GLY A 389 -12.70 -14.27 -11.41
CA GLY A 389 -13.90 -15.09 -11.51
C GLY A 389 -14.61 -14.89 -12.84
N THR A 390 -15.93 -14.98 -12.81
CA THR A 390 -16.81 -14.74 -13.96
C THR A 390 -17.86 -13.69 -13.64
N SER A 391 -18.55 -13.15 -14.65
CA SER A 391 -19.62 -12.16 -14.44
C SER A 391 -20.74 -12.65 -13.50
N ASN A 392 -21.02 -13.96 -13.50
CA ASN A 392 -22.02 -14.55 -12.60
C ASN A 392 -21.45 -14.95 -11.25
N MET A 393 -20.15 -15.10 -11.15
CA MET A 393 -19.44 -15.55 -9.94
C MET A 393 -18.14 -14.75 -9.80
N PRO A 394 -18.23 -13.44 -9.50
CA PRO A 394 -17.07 -12.58 -9.37
C PRO A 394 -16.24 -12.93 -8.13
N GLU A 395 -14.93 -12.76 -8.21
CA GLU A 395 -13.96 -12.97 -7.14
C GLU A 395 -13.23 -11.67 -6.84
N LEU A 396 -11.97 -11.50 -7.26
CA LEU A 396 -11.25 -10.27 -7.05
C LEU A 396 -11.65 -9.18 -8.05
N HIS A 397 -11.57 -7.93 -7.63
CA HIS A 397 -11.70 -6.78 -8.52
C HIS A 397 -10.38 -6.50 -9.26
N ILE A 398 -9.28 -6.64 -8.52
CA ILE A 398 -7.93 -6.26 -8.94
C ILE A 398 -7.01 -7.44 -8.69
N VAL A 399 -6.11 -7.70 -9.64
CA VAL A 399 -5.03 -8.68 -9.49
C VAL A 399 -3.70 -7.99 -9.74
N ASN A 400 -2.78 -8.17 -8.83
CA ASN A 400 -1.41 -7.74 -8.97
C ASN A 400 -0.59 -8.86 -9.60
N SER A 401 -0.06 -8.63 -10.81
CA SER A 401 0.79 -9.58 -11.50
C SER A 401 2.25 -9.12 -11.50
N THR A 402 3.11 -9.91 -10.89
CA THR A 402 4.56 -9.61 -10.86
C THR A 402 5.23 -9.74 -12.22
N ARG A 403 4.53 -10.35 -13.20
CA ARG A 403 5.04 -10.63 -14.52
C ARG A 403 5.52 -9.40 -15.28
N LEU A 404 4.69 -8.33 -15.28
CA LEU A 404 5.04 -7.10 -15.99
C LEU A 404 6.33 -6.49 -15.45
N MET A 405 6.53 -6.48 -14.13
CA MET A 405 7.77 -6.03 -13.51
C MET A 405 8.98 -6.82 -14.03
N SER A 406 8.86 -8.14 -14.10
CA SER A 406 9.92 -9.02 -14.62
C SER A 406 10.23 -8.75 -16.08
N ASP A 407 9.21 -8.66 -16.94
CA ASP A 407 9.37 -8.40 -18.39
C ASP A 407 9.96 -7.00 -18.65
N LEU A 408 9.64 -6.01 -17.79
CA LEU A 408 10.17 -4.65 -17.88
C LEU A 408 11.67 -4.63 -17.53
N TRP A 409 12.07 -5.18 -16.38
CA TRP A 409 13.49 -5.20 -15.99
C TRP A 409 14.33 -6.10 -16.88
N HIS A 410 13.75 -7.16 -17.46
CA HIS A 410 14.35 -7.91 -18.55
C HIS A 410 14.65 -6.99 -19.74
N THR A 411 13.67 -6.18 -20.16
CA THR A 411 13.83 -5.25 -21.29
C THR A 411 14.90 -4.19 -21.01
N VAL A 412 14.98 -3.69 -19.77
CA VAL A 412 16.04 -2.75 -19.34
C VAL A 412 17.44 -3.37 -19.50
N ALA A 413 17.60 -4.62 -19.10
CA ALA A 413 18.89 -5.30 -19.15
C ALA A 413 19.29 -5.73 -20.57
N THR A 414 18.33 -6.14 -21.39
CA THR A 414 18.58 -6.72 -22.73
C THR A 414 18.43 -5.72 -23.88
N LYS A 415 17.72 -4.60 -23.65
CA LYS A 415 17.29 -3.65 -24.69
C LYS A 415 16.40 -4.31 -25.76
N ASP A 416 15.76 -5.44 -25.45
CA ASP A 416 14.87 -6.18 -26.34
C ASP A 416 13.44 -6.18 -25.81
N THR A 417 12.53 -5.52 -26.52
CA THR A 417 11.12 -5.32 -26.12
C THR A 417 10.21 -6.50 -26.46
N ALA A 418 10.69 -7.54 -27.15
CA ALA A 418 9.85 -8.60 -27.69
C ALA A 418 9.03 -9.33 -26.62
N LEU A 419 9.63 -9.59 -25.45
CA LEU A 419 8.94 -10.25 -24.33
C LEU A 419 7.88 -9.35 -23.72
N LEU A 420 8.23 -8.09 -23.49
CA LEU A 420 7.31 -7.07 -22.93
C LEU A 420 6.12 -6.82 -23.86
N ARG A 421 6.35 -6.66 -25.17
CA ARG A 421 5.30 -6.56 -26.20
C ARG A 421 4.33 -7.73 -26.13
N ARG A 422 4.87 -8.95 -26.13
CA ARG A 422 4.06 -10.16 -26.00
C ARG A 422 3.22 -10.19 -24.73
N GLY A 423 3.76 -9.71 -23.61
CA GLY A 423 3.05 -9.61 -22.32
C GLY A 423 1.87 -8.64 -22.40
N ILE A 424 2.07 -7.47 -22.98
CA ILE A 424 1.06 -6.43 -23.19
C ILE A 424 -0.06 -6.94 -24.11
N ASP A 425 0.27 -7.47 -25.28
CA ASP A 425 -0.73 -7.95 -26.25
C ASP A 425 -1.56 -9.09 -25.67
N ARG A 426 -0.92 -10.06 -24.98
CA ARG A 426 -1.64 -11.14 -24.32
C ARG A 426 -2.58 -10.66 -23.22
N ALA A 427 -2.20 -9.63 -22.48
CA ALA A 427 -3.09 -9.05 -21.46
C ALA A 427 -4.31 -8.37 -22.10
N ALA A 428 -4.13 -7.72 -23.27
CA ALA A 428 -5.21 -7.09 -24.01
C ALA A 428 -6.24 -8.08 -24.56
N ASP A 429 -5.80 -9.30 -24.90
CA ASP A 429 -6.64 -10.36 -25.45
C ASP A 429 -7.46 -11.14 -24.39
N LEU A 430 -7.25 -10.86 -23.07
CA LEU A 430 -7.94 -11.58 -22.01
C LEU A 430 -9.39 -11.07 -21.85
N PRO A 431 -10.41 -11.92 -22.12
CA PRO A 431 -11.79 -11.53 -21.95
C PRO A 431 -12.13 -11.40 -20.45
N GLN A 432 -12.81 -10.32 -20.07
CA GLN A 432 -13.33 -10.12 -18.70
C GLN A 432 -12.26 -10.27 -17.60
N ALA A 433 -11.01 -9.95 -17.91
CA ALA A 433 -9.94 -9.96 -16.92
C ALA A 433 -10.26 -9.02 -15.75
N PRO A 434 -9.81 -9.32 -14.52
CA PRO A 434 -9.78 -8.33 -13.44
C PRO A 434 -8.93 -7.13 -13.88
N VAL A 435 -9.09 -5.99 -13.22
CA VAL A 435 -8.16 -4.89 -13.42
C VAL A 435 -6.77 -5.32 -12.92
N PHE A 436 -5.73 -5.14 -13.73
CA PHE A 436 -4.37 -5.41 -13.28
C PHE A 436 -3.81 -4.20 -12.51
N GLN A 437 -3.16 -4.46 -11.39
CA GLN A 437 -2.32 -3.49 -10.71
C GLN A 437 -0.88 -3.67 -11.18
N ASN A 438 -0.22 -2.59 -11.55
CA ASN A 438 1.12 -2.58 -12.12
C ASN A 438 2.07 -1.75 -11.26
N TYR A 439 3.34 -2.17 -11.20
CA TYR A 439 4.41 -1.43 -10.50
C TYR A 439 5.78 -1.72 -11.14
N LEU A 440 6.72 -0.80 -10.99
CA LEU A 440 8.12 -1.01 -11.40
C LEU A 440 8.86 -1.85 -10.36
N ARG A 441 8.57 -1.64 -9.09
CA ARG A 441 9.08 -2.40 -7.96
C ARG A 441 8.06 -2.38 -6.80
N ASN A 442 8.16 -3.36 -5.94
CA ASN A 442 7.43 -3.42 -4.68
C ASN A 442 8.41 -3.59 -3.50
N ARG A 443 7.94 -4.00 -2.34
CA ARG A 443 8.78 -4.29 -1.16
C ARG A 443 9.58 -5.60 -1.27
N ASN A 444 9.19 -6.48 -2.19
CA ASN A 444 9.87 -7.74 -2.45
C ASN A 444 10.96 -7.56 -3.50
N THR A 445 11.49 -8.66 -3.98
CA THR A 445 12.50 -8.71 -5.03
C THR A 445 11.87 -8.72 -6.42
N VAL A 446 12.67 -8.39 -7.42
CA VAL A 446 12.33 -8.71 -8.82
C VAL A 446 12.63 -10.19 -9.04
N ARG A 447 11.58 -10.99 -9.15
CA ARG A 447 11.65 -12.40 -9.53
C ARG A 447 11.62 -12.53 -11.04
N TRP A 448 12.43 -13.47 -11.57
CA TRP A 448 12.49 -13.69 -13.02
C TRP A 448 11.42 -14.69 -13.48
N ASN A 449 10.16 -14.27 -13.40
CA ASN A 449 9.01 -15.03 -13.87
C ASN A 449 8.80 -14.81 -15.38
N LEU A 450 9.79 -15.19 -16.22
CA LEU A 450 9.79 -14.92 -17.65
C LEU A 450 9.18 -16.08 -18.48
N ASP A 451 8.63 -15.77 -19.68
CA ASP A 451 8.13 -16.78 -20.64
C ASP A 451 9.31 -17.48 -21.34
N TYR A 452 9.95 -18.42 -20.63
CA TYR A 452 11.05 -19.17 -21.21
C TYR A 452 10.65 -20.08 -22.36
N ASP A 453 9.39 -20.44 -22.51
CA ASP A 453 8.92 -21.16 -23.70
C ASP A 453 8.98 -20.27 -24.94
N PHE A 454 8.68 -19.00 -24.81
CA PHE A 454 8.89 -18.02 -25.86
C PHE A 454 10.39 -17.76 -26.11
N LEU A 455 11.15 -17.53 -25.06
CA LEU A 455 12.59 -17.22 -25.14
C LEU A 455 13.43 -18.36 -25.73
N LYS A 456 13.05 -19.60 -25.49
CA LYS A 456 13.68 -20.78 -26.15
C LYS A 456 13.62 -20.69 -27.67
N GLY A 457 12.60 -20.09 -28.27
CA GLY A 457 12.51 -19.81 -29.68
C GLY A 457 13.65 -18.93 -30.23
N SER A 458 14.26 -18.11 -29.36
CA SER A 458 15.45 -17.30 -29.64
C SER A 458 16.74 -17.92 -29.10
N PHE A 459 16.75 -19.22 -28.81
CA PHE A 459 17.89 -19.99 -28.26
C PHE A 459 18.38 -19.51 -26.90
N ILE A 460 17.51 -18.86 -26.10
CA ILE A 460 17.85 -18.38 -24.78
C ILE A 460 17.61 -19.50 -23.76
N THR A 461 18.63 -19.80 -22.96
CA THR A 461 18.63 -20.82 -21.92
C THR A 461 18.41 -20.14 -20.54
N GLU A 462 17.46 -20.62 -19.74
CA GLU A 462 16.99 -20.03 -18.51
C GLU A 462 18.10 -19.69 -17.50
N GLY A 463 18.89 -20.64 -17.05
CA GLY A 463 19.91 -20.43 -16.02
C GLY A 463 20.93 -19.34 -16.37
N PRO A 464 21.68 -19.47 -17.48
CA PRO A 464 22.63 -18.43 -17.90
C PRO A 464 22.00 -17.07 -18.18
N HIS A 465 20.73 -17.04 -18.61
CA HIS A 465 20.00 -15.82 -18.87
C HIS A 465 19.65 -15.10 -17.55
N ARG A 466 19.13 -15.81 -16.55
CA ARG A 466 18.89 -15.26 -15.21
C ARG A 466 20.18 -14.75 -14.57
N ASP A 467 21.29 -15.48 -14.72
CA ASP A 467 22.60 -15.02 -14.24
C ASP A 467 23.00 -13.69 -14.90
N TYR A 468 22.85 -13.58 -16.22
CA TYR A 468 23.11 -12.33 -16.95
C TYR A 468 22.25 -11.17 -16.44
N LEU A 469 20.92 -11.37 -16.29
CA LEU A 469 20.01 -10.32 -15.82
C LEU A 469 20.39 -9.83 -14.41
N ASN A 470 20.69 -10.76 -13.51
CA ASN A 470 21.12 -10.43 -12.16
C ASN A 470 22.50 -9.73 -12.15
N GLU A 471 23.48 -10.22 -12.92
CA GLU A 471 24.81 -9.60 -13.01
C GLU A 471 24.74 -8.20 -13.65
N PHE A 472 23.90 -8.02 -14.68
CA PHE A 472 23.72 -6.72 -15.32
C PHE A 472 23.12 -5.72 -14.35
N LEU A 473 21.97 -6.04 -13.74
CA LEU A 473 21.26 -5.11 -12.86
C LEU A 473 21.94 -4.93 -11.48
N ALA A 474 22.78 -5.87 -11.06
CA ALA A 474 23.67 -5.70 -9.90
C ALA A 474 24.93 -4.86 -10.20
N GLY A 475 25.13 -4.41 -11.43
CA GLY A 475 26.31 -3.63 -11.81
C GLY A 475 27.61 -4.42 -11.89
N ILE A 476 27.53 -5.74 -11.98
CA ILE A 476 28.68 -6.66 -12.08
C ILE A 476 29.15 -6.77 -13.55
N PHE A 477 28.19 -6.70 -14.48
CA PHE A 477 28.48 -6.77 -15.91
C PHE A 477 29.20 -5.50 -16.39
N PRO A 478 30.23 -5.58 -17.24
CA PRO A 478 31.09 -4.45 -17.58
C PRO A 478 30.37 -3.22 -18.13
N ASP A 479 29.33 -3.43 -18.95
CA ASP A 479 28.60 -2.36 -19.62
C ASP A 479 27.34 -1.92 -18.83
N SER A 480 27.14 -2.43 -17.62
CA SER A 480 26.01 -2.06 -16.79
C SER A 480 26.17 -0.64 -16.23
N PHE A 481 25.07 0.07 -16.17
CA PHE A 481 24.92 1.33 -15.45
C PHE A 481 24.24 1.15 -14.07
N ALA A 482 23.63 -0.02 -13.81
CA ALA A 482 22.81 -0.26 -12.63
C ALA A 482 23.62 -0.51 -11.36
N ARG A 483 22.98 -0.34 -10.21
CA ARG A 483 23.47 -0.69 -8.87
C ARG A 483 22.39 -1.40 -8.06
N GLY A 484 22.13 -2.66 -8.38
CA GLY A 484 21.31 -3.55 -7.57
C GLY A 484 22.13 -4.47 -6.68
N GLU A 485 21.44 -5.34 -5.95
CA GLU A 485 22.04 -6.41 -5.15
C GLU A 485 21.27 -7.73 -5.38
N ILE A 486 22.01 -8.83 -5.51
CA ILE A 486 21.42 -10.15 -5.73
C ILE A 486 20.97 -10.74 -4.40
N TYR A 487 19.70 -11.10 -4.32
CA TYR A 487 19.11 -11.87 -3.22
C TYR A 487 19.00 -13.33 -3.65
N VAL A 488 19.45 -14.24 -2.79
CA VAL A 488 19.23 -15.68 -2.98
C VAL A 488 18.09 -16.09 -2.06
N ASN A 489 16.95 -16.44 -2.64
CA ASN A 489 15.79 -16.85 -1.90
C ASN A 489 16.06 -18.16 -1.15
N PRO A 490 15.96 -18.20 0.18
CA PRO A 490 16.29 -19.40 0.96
C PRO A 490 15.30 -20.56 0.76
N GLU A 491 14.11 -20.30 0.22
CA GLU A 491 13.07 -21.31 0.05
C GLU A 491 13.29 -22.18 -1.20
N ASN A 492 13.75 -21.56 -2.30
CA ASN A 492 13.90 -22.22 -3.60
C ASN A 492 15.31 -22.11 -4.20
N GLU A 493 16.26 -21.47 -3.50
CA GLU A 493 17.63 -21.21 -3.94
C GLU A 493 17.73 -20.38 -5.24
N GLU A 494 16.66 -19.74 -5.69
CA GLU A 494 16.67 -18.87 -6.87
C GLU A 494 17.30 -17.52 -6.56
N SER A 495 18.01 -16.98 -7.55
CA SER A 495 18.60 -15.66 -7.47
C SER A 495 17.64 -14.62 -8.04
N GLU A 496 17.32 -13.62 -7.22
CA GLU A 496 16.40 -12.53 -7.48
C GLU A 496 17.15 -11.19 -7.32
N LEU A 497 16.54 -10.07 -7.74
CA LEU A 497 17.19 -8.77 -7.72
C LEU A 497 16.53 -7.83 -6.72
N CYS A 498 17.37 -7.03 -6.01
CA CYS A 498 16.97 -5.91 -5.17
C CYS A 498 17.56 -4.59 -5.71
N GLY A 499 16.82 -3.50 -5.61
CA GLY A 499 17.28 -2.16 -5.95
C GLY A 499 16.13 -1.15 -6.05
N THR A 500 16.43 0.14 -5.82
CA THR A 500 15.51 1.24 -6.13
C THR A 500 15.52 1.54 -7.62
N THR A 501 14.45 2.09 -8.16
CA THR A 501 14.33 2.43 -9.58
C THR A 501 15.47 3.36 -10.01
N ALA A 502 15.76 4.40 -9.23
CA ALA A 502 16.84 5.34 -9.49
C ALA A 502 18.24 4.68 -9.52
N SER A 503 18.48 3.69 -8.65
CA SER A 503 19.75 2.96 -8.64
C SER A 503 19.88 1.97 -9.81
N LEU A 504 18.77 1.37 -10.21
CA LEU A 504 18.74 0.44 -11.35
C LEU A 504 18.77 1.14 -12.71
N THR A 505 18.32 2.40 -12.80
CA THR A 505 18.41 3.23 -14.02
C THR A 505 19.73 3.99 -14.17
N GLY A 506 20.63 3.84 -13.18
CA GLY A 506 22.00 4.36 -13.23
C GLY A 506 22.21 5.72 -12.57
N ILE A 507 21.18 6.36 -12.04
CA ILE A 507 21.32 7.66 -11.36
C ILE A 507 22.36 7.55 -10.24
N GLU A 508 22.28 6.54 -9.37
CA GLU A 508 23.21 6.34 -8.27
C GLU A 508 24.67 6.19 -8.72
N ARG A 509 24.89 5.41 -9.79
CA ARG A 509 26.24 5.19 -10.30
C ARG A 509 26.84 6.47 -10.84
N PHE A 510 26.10 7.15 -11.70
CA PHE A 510 26.59 8.36 -12.37
C PHE A 510 26.76 9.54 -11.40
N ASP A 511 25.90 9.66 -10.39
CA ASP A 511 26.05 10.65 -9.32
C ASP A 511 27.30 10.39 -8.50
N TYR A 512 27.55 9.14 -8.11
CA TYR A 512 28.77 8.73 -7.41
C TYR A 512 30.05 8.99 -8.23
N GLU A 513 29.99 8.83 -9.56
CA GLU A 513 31.10 9.09 -10.47
C GLU A 513 31.25 10.60 -10.81
N GLY A 514 30.34 11.46 -10.39
CA GLY A 514 30.30 12.88 -10.73
C GLY A 514 29.99 13.14 -12.22
N ASN A 515 29.38 12.18 -12.90
CA ASN A 515 29.01 12.24 -14.31
C ASN A 515 27.60 12.82 -14.48
N MET A 516 27.50 14.15 -14.56
CA MET A 516 26.21 14.86 -14.67
C MET A 516 25.45 14.56 -15.97
N GLU A 517 26.12 14.24 -17.07
CA GLU A 517 25.47 13.79 -18.28
C GLU A 517 24.84 12.41 -18.09
N GLY A 518 25.58 11.50 -17.45
CA GLY A 518 25.07 10.20 -17.05
C GLY A 518 23.88 10.31 -16.10
N VAL A 519 23.93 11.18 -15.09
CA VAL A 519 22.79 11.48 -14.20
C VAL A 519 21.58 11.93 -15.00
N SER A 520 21.76 12.86 -15.94
CA SER A 520 20.65 13.35 -16.79
C SER A 520 20.04 12.25 -17.66
N ARG A 521 20.86 11.32 -18.16
CA ARG A 521 20.38 10.13 -18.88
C ARG A 521 19.64 9.16 -17.96
N GLY A 522 20.17 8.91 -16.76
CA GLY A 522 19.52 8.08 -15.75
C GLY A 522 18.15 8.61 -15.34
N ILE A 523 18.04 9.91 -15.08
CA ILE A 523 16.75 10.58 -14.78
C ILE A 523 15.77 10.40 -15.94
N ARG A 524 16.21 10.62 -17.19
CA ARG A 524 15.35 10.43 -18.36
C ARG A 524 14.84 9.01 -18.46
N TYR A 525 15.69 8.03 -18.19
CA TYR A 525 15.31 6.62 -18.21
C TYR A 525 14.34 6.26 -17.09
N ASP A 526 14.60 6.74 -15.88
CA ASP A 526 13.72 6.56 -14.72
C ASP A 526 12.31 7.10 -15.01
N VAL A 527 12.24 8.33 -15.50
CA VAL A 527 10.97 8.97 -15.90
C VAL A 527 10.29 8.23 -17.05
N ALA A 528 11.07 7.70 -18.04
CA ALA A 528 10.49 6.93 -19.13
C ALA A 528 9.87 5.61 -18.67
N LEU A 529 10.47 4.91 -17.68
CA LEU A 529 9.90 3.71 -17.10
C LEU A 529 8.61 4.01 -16.31
N HIS A 530 8.58 5.10 -15.57
CA HIS A 530 7.37 5.56 -14.89
C HIS A 530 6.28 5.99 -15.89
N ALA A 531 6.64 6.68 -16.98
CA ALA A 531 5.72 7.01 -18.05
C ALA A 531 5.12 5.75 -18.69
N LEU A 532 5.93 4.71 -18.90
CA LEU A 532 5.42 3.41 -19.36
C LEU A 532 4.43 2.83 -18.36
N LEU A 533 4.78 2.76 -17.08
CA LEU A 533 3.90 2.29 -16.02
C LEU A 533 2.54 3.02 -16.04
N LEU A 534 2.58 4.35 -16.14
CA LEU A 534 1.40 5.21 -16.15
C LEU A 534 0.56 5.09 -17.44
N SER A 535 1.16 4.66 -18.56
CA SER A 535 0.45 4.48 -19.83
C SER A 535 -0.20 3.11 -20.02
N LEU A 536 0.19 2.12 -19.25
CA LEU A 536 -0.37 0.77 -19.36
C LEU A 536 -1.81 0.69 -18.86
N PRO A 537 -2.63 -0.26 -19.37
CA PRO A 537 -3.93 -0.58 -18.80
C PRO A 537 -3.81 -1.01 -17.34
N GLY A 538 -4.83 -0.67 -16.55
CA GLY A 538 -4.84 -1.03 -15.13
C GLY A 538 -4.48 0.12 -14.19
N ILE A 539 -4.09 -0.23 -12.97
CA ILE A 539 -3.81 0.71 -11.89
C ILE A 539 -2.31 0.77 -11.64
N PRO A 540 -1.63 1.86 -11.99
CA PRO A 540 -0.23 2.05 -11.64
C PRO A 540 -0.09 2.35 -10.16
N VAL A 541 0.92 1.74 -9.51
CA VAL A 541 1.29 2.02 -8.12
C VAL A 541 2.77 2.35 -8.04
N LEU A 542 3.08 3.53 -7.51
CA LEU A 542 4.45 3.95 -7.22
C LEU A 542 4.85 3.50 -5.81
N ARG A 543 6.07 3.06 -5.65
CA ARG A 543 6.64 2.83 -4.32
C ARG A 543 7.20 4.14 -3.78
N SER A 544 6.89 4.48 -2.51
CA SER A 544 7.45 5.69 -1.87
C SER A 544 8.97 5.75 -1.99
N GLY A 545 9.46 6.91 -2.38
CA GLY A 545 10.87 7.17 -2.70
C GLY A 545 11.17 7.21 -4.20
N ASP A 546 10.40 6.51 -5.05
CA ASP A 546 10.59 6.57 -6.50
C ASP A 546 10.30 7.96 -7.04
N GLU A 547 9.28 8.65 -6.49
CA GLU A 547 8.88 10.00 -6.88
C GLU A 547 9.93 11.08 -6.64
N VAL A 548 10.92 10.77 -5.82
CA VAL A 548 12.07 11.67 -5.53
C VAL A 548 13.42 11.04 -5.89
N GLY A 549 13.40 9.94 -6.62
CA GLY A 549 14.62 9.23 -7.02
C GLY A 549 15.48 8.78 -5.84
N GLN A 550 14.86 8.25 -4.78
CA GLN A 550 15.57 7.73 -3.61
C GLN A 550 16.50 6.59 -4.02
N LEU A 551 17.76 6.69 -3.62
CA LEU A 551 18.80 5.70 -3.92
C LEU A 551 18.75 4.52 -2.93
N ASN A 552 19.53 3.48 -3.22
CA ASN A 552 19.69 2.33 -2.36
C ASN A 552 20.21 2.71 -0.97
N ASP A 553 19.69 2.07 0.06
CA ASP A 553 20.15 2.23 1.45
C ASP A 553 21.06 1.07 1.84
N TYR A 554 22.37 1.35 1.91
CA TYR A 554 23.38 0.36 2.32
C TYR A 554 23.55 0.27 3.84
N THR A 555 22.86 1.10 4.62
CA THR A 555 23.01 1.15 6.09
C THR A 555 22.49 -0.13 6.74
N TYR A 556 21.56 -0.87 6.09
CA TYR A 556 21.07 -2.14 6.58
C TYR A 556 22.18 -3.17 6.86
N LYS A 557 23.32 -3.07 6.16
CA LYS A 557 24.50 -3.97 6.35
C LYS A 557 25.16 -3.81 7.72
N ALA A 558 24.94 -2.67 8.39
CA ALA A 558 25.42 -2.43 9.74
C ALA A 558 24.47 -2.97 10.83
N ASP A 559 23.24 -3.25 10.49
CA ASP A 559 22.24 -3.83 11.39
C ASP A 559 22.29 -5.37 11.30
N ILE A 560 22.67 -6.03 12.39
CA ILE A 560 22.82 -7.49 12.44
C ILE A 560 21.51 -8.22 12.10
N SER A 561 20.36 -7.65 12.45
CA SER A 561 19.04 -8.23 12.17
C SER A 561 18.65 -8.15 10.70
N LYS A 562 19.20 -7.21 9.94
CA LYS A 562 18.88 -6.92 8.53
C LYS A 562 19.99 -7.35 7.55
N ALA A 563 21.23 -7.41 8.00
CA ALA A 563 22.43 -7.56 7.16
C ALA A 563 22.44 -8.80 6.25
N SER A 564 21.66 -9.84 6.59
CA SER A 564 21.53 -11.06 5.78
C SER A 564 20.45 -10.97 4.70
N ASP A 565 19.64 -9.93 4.69
CA ASP A 565 18.50 -9.78 3.79
C ASP A 565 18.66 -8.53 2.90
N PRO A 566 19.13 -8.69 1.64
CA PRO A 566 19.31 -7.61 0.68
C PRO A 566 18.04 -6.82 0.32
N ARG A 567 16.83 -7.30 0.66
CA ARG A 567 15.58 -6.55 0.42
C ARG A 567 15.56 -5.22 1.17
N TRP A 568 16.29 -5.11 2.28
CA TRP A 568 16.47 -3.84 2.99
C TRP A 568 17.20 -2.76 2.19
N LEU A 569 17.91 -3.14 1.12
CA LEU A 569 18.56 -2.19 0.22
C LEU A 569 17.58 -1.15 -0.37
N HIS A 570 16.40 -1.60 -0.74
CA HIS A 570 15.38 -0.75 -1.37
C HIS A 570 14.16 -0.50 -0.47
N ASN A 571 14.18 -0.99 0.77
CA ASN A 571 13.17 -0.74 1.80
C ASN A 571 13.75 0.11 2.95
N GLY A 572 14.69 1.00 2.65
CA GLY A 572 15.22 1.98 3.59
C GLY A 572 14.17 3.04 3.96
N ARG A 573 14.42 3.76 5.06
CA ARG A 573 13.56 4.87 5.49
C ARG A 573 13.47 5.95 4.42
N PHE A 574 12.28 6.54 4.30
CA PHE A 574 12.06 7.64 3.36
C PHE A 574 12.89 8.87 3.75
N ASN A 575 13.63 9.40 2.79
CA ASN A 575 14.55 10.51 3.04
C ASN A 575 13.88 11.87 2.87
N TRP A 576 13.20 12.34 3.92
CA TRP A 576 12.54 13.66 3.94
C TRP A 576 13.47 14.84 3.69
N ALA A 577 14.78 14.70 3.97
CA ALA A 577 15.75 15.75 3.69
C ALA A 577 15.97 15.91 2.18
N LEU A 578 16.08 14.80 1.44
CA LEU A 578 16.15 14.81 -0.02
C LEU A 578 14.81 15.22 -0.66
N ALA A 579 13.70 14.72 -0.16
CA ALA A 579 12.37 15.03 -0.67
C ALA A 579 12.03 16.54 -0.64
N ARG A 580 12.66 17.33 0.23
CA ARG A 580 12.53 18.80 0.23
C ARG A 580 13.07 19.45 -1.04
N ASN A 581 14.05 18.82 -1.69
CA ASN A 581 14.65 19.35 -2.92
C ASN A 581 13.72 19.22 -4.14
N ARG A 582 12.56 18.54 -4.03
CA ARG A 582 11.58 18.40 -5.13
C ARG A 582 11.08 19.73 -5.68
N ALA A 583 11.10 20.79 -4.86
CA ALA A 583 10.72 22.13 -5.29
C ALA A 583 11.76 22.82 -6.21
N ASP A 584 13.00 22.29 -6.26
CA ASP A 584 14.08 22.84 -7.08
C ASP A 584 14.29 21.96 -8.32
N ALA A 585 13.85 22.48 -9.48
CA ALA A 585 13.91 21.79 -10.78
C ALA A 585 15.34 21.48 -11.27
N GLU A 586 16.38 22.03 -10.66
CA GLU A 586 17.77 21.75 -11.03
C GLU A 586 18.31 20.51 -10.30
N THR A 587 17.65 20.07 -9.23
CA THR A 587 18.04 18.88 -8.47
C THR A 587 17.53 17.58 -9.13
N ILE A 588 18.15 16.45 -8.78
CA ILE A 588 17.66 15.12 -9.21
C ILE A 588 16.21 14.93 -8.77
N GLN A 589 15.91 15.24 -7.50
CA GLN A 589 14.61 15.09 -6.88
C GLN A 589 13.54 15.93 -7.58
N GLY A 590 13.85 17.21 -7.83
CA GLY A 590 12.92 18.13 -8.49
C GLY A 590 12.65 17.75 -9.95
N ARG A 591 13.68 17.32 -10.68
CA ARG A 591 13.54 16.86 -12.07
C ARG A 591 12.63 15.63 -12.18
N ILE A 592 12.81 14.64 -11.29
CA ILE A 592 11.96 13.42 -11.27
C ILE A 592 10.55 13.80 -10.84
N PHE A 593 10.41 14.46 -9.69
CA PHE A 593 9.12 14.81 -9.09
C PHE A 593 8.23 15.60 -10.05
N ASN A 594 8.74 16.68 -10.63
CA ASN A 594 7.97 17.52 -11.56
C ASN A 594 7.59 16.76 -12.84
N SER A 595 8.47 15.86 -13.33
CA SER A 595 8.14 15.04 -14.48
C SER A 595 7.01 14.06 -14.18
N LEU A 596 7.04 13.40 -13.02
CA LEU A 596 5.99 12.45 -12.61
C LEU A 596 4.67 13.18 -12.34
N GLU A 597 4.69 14.32 -11.64
CA GLU A 597 3.50 15.13 -11.41
C GLU A 597 2.82 15.54 -12.73
N GLN A 598 3.62 15.93 -13.74
CA GLN A 598 3.09 16.25 -15.07
C GLN A 598 2.43 15.03 -15.72
N LEU A 599 3.09 13.87 -15.70
CA LEU A 599 2.58 12.64 -16.29
C LEU A 599 1.28 12.18 -15.62
N GLU A 600 1.22 12.23 -14.30
CA GLU A 600 0.05 11.85 -13.51
C GLU A 600 -1.11 12.82 -13.74
N SER A 601 -0.83 14.11 -13.86
CA SER A 601 -1.83 15.13 -14.20
C SER A 601 -2.40 14.92 -15.61
N ILE A 602 -1.56 14.57 -16.58
CA ILE A 602 -1.99 14.20 -17.94
C ILE A 602 -2.87 12.95 -17.89
N ARG A 603 -2.42 11.90 -17.20
CA ARG A 603 -3.17 10.66 -17.03
C ARG A 603 -4.56 10.91 -16.43
N ALA A 604 -4.66 11.71 -15.40
CA ALA A 604 -5.91 12.04 -14.73
C ALA A 604 -6.91 12.81 -15.61
N SER A 605 -6.43 13.53 -16.63
CA SER A 605 -7.25 14.38 -17.47
C SER A 605 -7.79 13.71 -18.76
N HIS A 606 -7.29 12.49 -19.08
CA HIS A 606 -7.65 11.80 -20.32
C HIS A 606 -8.28 10.43 -20.08
N PRO A 607 -9.55 10.20 -20.48
CA PRO A 607 -10.25 8.93 -20.32
C PRO A 607 -9.56 7.73 -20.99
N VAL A 608 -8.73 7.94 -22.01
CA VAL A 608 -7.98 6.86 -22.67
C VAL A 608 -7.05 6.12 -21.72
N PHE A 609 -6.68 6.72 -20.59
CA PHE A 609 -5.89 6.05 -19.54
C PHE A 609 -6.70 5.22 -18.56
N ALA A 610 -8.03 5.14 -18.71
CA ALA A 610 -8.87 4.32 -17.83
C ALA A 610 -8.43 2.85 -17.84
N PRO A 611 -8.48 2.14 -16.70
CA PRO A 611 -8.01 0.76 -16.58
C PRO A 611 -8.58 -0.23 -17.61
N GLU A 612 -9.82 -0.04 -18.03
CA GLU A 612 -10.51 -0.92 -18.98
C GLU A 612 -10.09 -0.72 -20.45
N VAL A 613 -9.47 0.41 -20.80
CA VAL A 613 -9.03 0.67 -22.17
C VAL A 613 -7.79 -0.17 -22.47
N PRO A 614 -7.86 -1.15 -23.39
CA PRO A 614 -6.73 -2.03 -23.68
C PRO A 614 -5.56 -1.26 -24.33
N ALA A 615 -4.37 -1.82 -24.22
CA ALA A 615 -3.19 -1.39 -24.98
C ALA A 615 -2.77 -2.49 -25.95
N HIS A 616 -2.52 -2.13 -27.18
CA HIS A 616 -1.97 -3.02 -28.19
C HIS A 616 -0.61 -2.50 -28.65
N THR A 617 0.34 -3.38 -28.91
CA THR A 617 1.65 -2.98 -29.39
C THR A 617 1.64 -2.77 -30.92
N VAL A 618 2.47 -1.82 -31.36
CA VAL A 618 2.66 -1.50 -32.78
C VAL A 618 4.09 -1.85 -33.16
N GLU A 619 4.27 -2.36 -34.38
CA GLU A 619 5.61 -2.71 -34.89
C GLU A 619 6.40 -1.43 -35.19
N THR A 620 7.64 -1.38 -34.66
CA THR A 620 8.55 -0.23 -34.81
C THR A 620 9.78 -0.56 -35.67
N TRP A 621 9.96 -1.82 -36.05
CA TRP A 621 11.13 -2.36 -36.77
C TRP A 621 12.46 -2.24 -36.02
N GLU A 622 12.42 -1.75 -34.78
CA GLU A 622 13.57 -1.59 -33.88
C GLU A 622 13.32 -2.35 -32.58
N ARG A 623 14.21 -3.29 -32.23
CA ARG A 623 14.05 -4.13 -31.03
C ARG A 623 14.02 -3.36 -29.70
N ALA A 624 14.73 -2.24 -29.66
CA ALA A 624 14.84 -1.42 -28.47
C ALA A 624 13.68 -0.42 -28.31
N LEU A 625 12.79 -0.32 -29.30
CA LEU A 625 11.62 0.54 -29.24
C LEU A 625 10.37 -0.26 -28.88
N LEU A 626 9.59 0.25 -27.93
CA LEU A 626 8.25 -0.19 -27.65
C LEU A 626 7.29 0.92 -28.08
N ALA A 627 6.36 0.62 -28.97
CA ALA A 627 5.23 1.49 -29.26
C ALA A 627 3.94 0.77 -28.87
N LEU A 628 3.03 1.48 -28.21
CA LEU A 628 1.72 0.98 -27.84
C LEU A 628 0.64 1.99 -28.17
N VAL A 629 -0.55 1.51 -28.49
CA VAL A 629 -1.74 2.30 -28.81
C VAL A 629 -2.84 1.96 -27.84
N ARG A 630 -3.52 3.01 -27.32
CA ARG A 630 -4.77 2.91 -26.58
C ARG A 630 -5.80 3.78 -27.28
N GLU A 631 -7.05 3.34 -27.32
CA GLU A 631 -8.05 4.02 -28.12
C GLU A 631 -9.44 3.95 -27.50
N THR A 632 -10.12 5.09 -27.48
CA THR A 632 -11.52 5.25 -27.14
C THR A 632 -12.32 5.77 -28.33
N SER A 633 -13.61 6.04 -28.17
CA SER A 633 -14.44 6.71 -29.18
C SER A 633 -13.94 8.13 -29.50
N GLU A 634 -13.27 8.81 -28.55
CA GLU A 634 -12.93 10.23 -28.62
C GLU A 634 -11.42 10.48 -28.73
N GLU A 635 -10.60 9.58 -28.22
CA GLU A 635 -9.16 9.76 -28.09
C GLU A 635 -8.41 8.54 -28.64
N LYS A 636 -7.27 8.78 -29.30
CA LYS A 636 -6.27 7.78 -29.67
C LYS A 636 -4.91 8.23 -29.15
N LEU A 637 -4.34 7.43 -28.27
CA LEU A 637 -3.04 7.67 -27.64
C LEU A 637 -2.00 6.70 -28.20
N ILE A 638 -0.87 7.24 -28.66
CA ILE A 638 0.31 6.46 -29.05
C ILE A 638 1.43 6.80 -28.07
N CYS A 639 1.96 5.77 -27.39
CA CYS A 639 3.11 5.92 -26.49
C CYS A 639 4.30 5.18 -27.08
N ILE A 640 5.46 5.84 -27.17
CA ILE A 640 6.70 5.24 -27.72
C ILE A 640 7.81 5.41 -26.69
N TYR A 641 8.57 4.33 -26.45
CA TYR A 641 9.63 4.25 -25.44
C TYR A 641 10.91 3.71 -26.08
N ASN A 642 12.05 4.33 -25.80
CA ASN A 642 13.37 3.91 -26.27
C ASN A 642 14.21 3.34 -25.11
N PHE A 643 14.45 2.05 -25.12
CA PHE A 643 15.28 1.35 -24.14
C PHE A 643 16.77 1.34 -24.48
N SER A 644 17.18 2.00 -25.58
CA SER A 644 18.58 2.07 -25.98
C SER A 644 19.26 3.36 -25.55
N ASP A 645 20.57 3.31 -25.52
CA ASP A 645 21.48 4.46 -25.25
C ASP A 645 21.75 5.35 -26.49
N GLN A 646 20.96 5.17 -27.55
CA GLN A 646 21.05 5.92 -28.78
C GLN A 646 19.70 6.51 -29.17
N ASP A 647 19.69 7.68 -29.77
CA ASP A 647 18.47 8.24 -30.38
C ASP A 647 18.00 7.31 -31.51
N LYS A 648 16.70 7.07 -31.56
CA LYS A 648 16.07 6.16 -32.52
C LYS A 648 14.89 6.84 -33.21
N VAL A 649 14.56 6.37 -34.39
CA VAL A 649 13.35 6.77 -35.12
C VAL A 649 12.36 5.61 -35.11
N ALA A 650 11.19 5.82 -34.52
CA ALA A 650 10.09 4.87 -34.60
C ALA A 650 9.33 5.07 -35.93
N TRP A 651 9.30 4.04 -36.73
CA TRP A 651 8.49 3.98 -37.95
C TRP A 651 7.21 3.20 -37.62
N ILE A 652 6.10 3.92 -37.47
CA ILE A 652 4.80 3.32 -37.17
C ILE A 652 3.84 3.60 -38.31
N ASN A 653 3.00 2.60 -38.66
CA ASN A 653 2.06 2.71 -39.79
C ASN A 653 0.78 3.46 -39.45
N GLU A 654 0.78 4.26 -38.39
CA GLU A 654 -0.39 5.05 -37.98
C GLU A 654 -0.45 6.34 -38.80
N GLN A 655 -1.55 6.51 -39.53
CA GLN A 655 -1.70 7.61 -40.50
C GLN A 655 -2.90 8.53 -40.22
N ASP A 656 -3.50 8.44 -39.03
CA ASP A 656 -4.80 9.06 -38.74
C ASP A 656 -4.70 10.58 -38.42
N GLY A 657 -3.77 11.29 -39.03
CA GLY A 657 -3.71 12.73 -38.92
C GLY A 657 -2.59 13.30 -38.04
N THR A 658 -2.83 14.48 -37.50
CA THR A 658 -1.85 15.21 -36.67
C THR A 658 -2.06 14.82 -35.20
N TYR A 659 -0.98 14.50 -34.53
CA TYR A 659 -0.95 14.16 -33.10
C TYR A 659 -0.35 15.30 -32.29
N THR A 660 -0.82 15.47 -31.06
CA THR A 660 -0.25 16.42 -30.10
C THR A 660 0.61 15.67 -29.11
N ASP A 661 1.87 16.05 -28.97
CA ASP A 661 2.74 15.58 -27.88
C ASP A 661 2.20 16.15 -26.56
N LEU A 662 1.72 15.27 -25.67
CA LEU A 662 1.04 15.67 -24.43
C LEU A 662 1.95 16.37 -23.42
N LEU A 663 3.27 16.17 -23.50
CA LEU A 663 4.21 16.82 -22.60
C LEU A 663 4.57 18.25 -23.05
N THR A 664 4.67 18.46 -24.36
CA THR A 664 5.15 19.75 -24.93
C THR A 664 4.07 20.57 -25.61
N GLY A 665 2.91 19.98 -25.90
CA GLY A 665 1.84 20.60 -26.69
C GLY A 665 2.16 20.75 -28.17
N VAL A 666 3.29 20.26 -28.65
CA VAL A 666 3.74 20.39 -30.05
C VAL A 666 3.02 19.36 -30.92
N GLN A 667 2.52 19.84 -32.07
CA GLN A 667 1.93 18.94 -33.06
C GLN A 667 3.01 18.19 -33.85
N ARG A 668 2.78 16.88 -34.04
CA ARG A 668 3.71 16.00 -34.75
C ARG A 668 2.97 15.06 -35.70
N ASP A 669 3.69 14.63 -36.74
CA ASP A 669 3.33 13.48 -37.52
C ASP A 669 3.75 12.20 -36.78
N ALA A 670 2.89 11.18 -36.73
CA ALA A 670 3.16 9.94 -36.05
C ALA A 670 3.85 8.87 -36.93
N GLN A 671 4.15 9.16 -38.21
CA GLN A 671 4.76 8.16 -39.12
C GLN A 671 6.23 7.89 -38.82
N ALA A 672 7.00 8.95 -38.51
CA ALA A 672 8.43 8.87 -38.23
C ALA A 672 8.74 9.74 -37.00
N VAL A 673 8.85 9.14 -35.85
CA VAL A 673 9.00 9.84 -34.58
C VAL A 673 10.40 9.62 -34.03
N GLU A 674 11.16 10.71 -33.84
CA GLU A 674 12.46 10.66 -33.16
C GLU A 674 12.25 10.54 -31.66
N ILE A 675 12.86 9.51 -31.03
CA ILE A 675 12.84 9.26 -29.60
C ILE A 675 14.27 9.30 -29.07
N PRO A 676 14.60 10.23 -28.16
CA PRO A 676 15.94 10.31 -27.62
C PRO A 676 16.33 9.05 -26.85
N ALA A 677 17.63 8.82 -26.69
CA ALA A 677 18.17 7.73 -25.90
C ALA A 677 17.52 7.70 -24.51
N PHE A 678 17.01 6.52 -24.09
CA PHE A 678 16.29 6.33 -22.83
C PHE A 678 15.10 7.27 -22.62
N GLY A 679 14.51 7.77 -23.72
CA GLY A 679 13.39 8.70 -23.69
C GLY A 679 12.08 8.06 -24.11
N PHE A 680 11.05 8.88 -24.13
CA PHE A 680 9.70 8.49 -24.54
C PHE A 680 8.93 9.68 -25.11
N ILE A 681 7.76 9.41 -25.68
CA ILE A 681 6.78 10.39 -26.11
C ILE A 681 5.36 9.85 -25.97
N TRP A 682 4.42 10.73 -25.63
CA TRP A 682 2.97 10.47 -25.63
C TRP A 682 2.29 11.33 -26.66
N LEU A 683 1.76 10.73 -27.69
CA LEU A 683 1.11 11.38 -28.82
C LEU A 683 -0.39 11.17 -28.77
N MET A 684 -1.17 12.24 -28.69
CA MET A 684 -2.62 12.19 -28.60
C MET A 684 -3.25 12.72 -29.90
N HIS A 685 -4.18 11.97 -30.43
CA HIS A 685 -5.13 12.42 -31.45
C HIS A 685 -6.53 12.44 -30.87
N THR A 686 -7.18 13.60 -30.91
CA THR A 686 -8.62 13.75 -30.58
C THR A 686 -9.41 13.57 -31.85
N LYS A 687 -10.33 12.60 -31.85
CA LYS A 687 -11.15 12.21 -33.01
C LYS A 687 -12.25 13.20 -33.32
#